data_770b635edcc98330b8983447544549b2
#
_entry.id   770b635edcc98330b8983447544549b2
#
_cell.length_a   1.000
_cell.length_b   1.000
_cell.length_c   1.000
_cell.angle_alpha   90.00
_cell.angle_beta   90.00
_cell.angle_gamma   90.00
#
_symmetry.space_group_name_H-M   'P 1'
#
loop_
_entity.id
_entity.type
_entity.pdbx_description
1 polymer ?
#
loop_
_entity_poly.entity_id
_entity_poly.type
_entity_poly.pdbx_seq_one_letter_code
_entity_poly.pdbx_strand_id
1 'polypeptide(L)'
;MTISYNWLCDYLPITIGPDQLSKILTSIGLEVESLELYESVRGGLKGLVIGKVVECSPHPNADKLRLTRVDVGGKEPLSIVCGASNVAAGQKVVVALPGVTIYPVKGDPFTLKIAKIRGTESHGMICAEDEIGLGESHDGILVLPDEATVGMAAEEWFHPYTDRLITIGLTPNHMDAMCHWGVARDVCAWLSHHEQKEYIPRQPSVTAFKTAGNGAPVSVSIQDPRGCARFSGLTIRGVTVRESPRWMQDRLKAIGIRSINNIVDITNYVLHEMGQPLHAYDLNDIKGRQIIVKHLPEGTAFVTLDEKERRLSAEDLMICNAEEPMGIAGVFGGLHSGIKADTTDIFLESAWFDPTDVRKTSFRHGLRTDAAVHFEKGMDISGTVNALKRAALLILELAGGTPAPEIVDVYPEPGKKTEVMLKLDYLRKLSGKGYVLTEALRILRALGFETIRVSEAADAIRVAVPWHKPDVSLPADLVEEIMRIDGLDNIAIPATIAISPAVEKDASRAAYKTSVAHYLVGQGFNEILTNSITNSAYFSESELATTVKMINNLSAGLDVLRPSMLETGLESIAYNLNRKTARLRFFEFGKTYRSDGVGKYTEANHLGLYLTGPLQEESWKGKARDLDIFYVKGLCESLFRLVGLAPDHWRILEDHPKLQQGLAIGAKGKAVMEAAPVRTGLLKRFDIKQELFFVDVQWDLLMELAGKRTIEFRELPRQLPVQRDLAMIIDKSLPFGRVEQTVRDIRLDKLREVQLFDIFENEEKLGRGKKSLAVSFTFLDEEKTLTDKEIDGMVNQIMSALEKEVQAEIRK
;
A
#
# COMPACT_ATOMS: atom_id res chain seq x y z
N MET A 1 5.16 13.39 -6.60
CA MET A 1 5.47 14.85 -6.63
C MET A 1 5.69 15.31 -8.06
N THR A 2 5.19 16.48 -8.45
CA THR A 2 5.39 17.03 -9.82
C THR A 2 6.49 18.08 -9.80
N ILE A 3 7.48 17.89 -10.66
CA ILE A 3 8.62 18.80 -10.89
C ILE A 3 8.45 19.46 -12.26
N SER A 4 8.54 20.78 -12.29
CA SER A 4 8.67 21.55 -13.51
C SER A 4 10.12 21.52 -13.97
N TYR A 5 10.36 21.06 -15.20
CA TYR A 5 11.72 21.02 -15.77
C TYR A 5 12.32 22.41 -15.91
N ASN A 6 11.53 23.37 -16.42
CA ASN A 6 11.98 24.76 -16.59
C ASN A 6 12.39 25.39 -15.24
N TRP A 7 11.59 25.12 -14.19
CA TRP A 7 11.89 25.64 -12.86
C TRP A 7 13.11 24.95 -12.24
N LEU A 8 13.24 23.63 -12.40
CA LEU A 8 14.41 22.88 -11.93
C LEU A 8 15.71 23.36 -12.57
N CYS A 9 15.68 23.72 -13.85
CA CYS A 9 16.84 24.25 -14.58
C CYS A 9 17.41 25.54 -13.98
N ASP A 10 16.62 26.35 -13.24
CA ASP A 10 17.13 27.52 -12.54
C ASP A 10 18.20 27.16 -11.47
N TYR A 11 18.10 25.97 -10.91
CA TYR A 11 18.98 25.49 -9.84
C TYR A 11 20.13 24.61 -10.35
N LEU A 12 20.04 24.10 -11.57
CA LEU A 12 21.10 23.28 -12.16
C LEU A 12 22.21 24.15 -12.73
N PRO A 13 23.49 23.85 -12.49
CA PRO A 13 24.62 24.61 -13.02
C PRO A 13 24.86 24.40 -14.52
N ILE A 14 24.29 23.33 -15.07
CA ILE A 14 24.38 22.95 -16.49
C ILE A 14 22.99 22.58 -17.02
N THR A 15 22.83 22.65 -18.34
CA THR A 15 21.59 22.19 -19.00
C THR A 15 21.68 20.70 -19.29
N ILE A 16 20.68 19.95 -18.84
CA ILE A 16 20.52 18.51 -19.06
C ILE A 16 19.18 18.32 -19.78
N GLY A 17 19.14 17.60 -20.89
CA GLY A 17 17.86 17.34 -21.58
C GLY A 17 16.89 16.55 -20.70
N PRO A 18 15.56 16.74 -20.82
CA PRO A 18 14.55 16.14 -19.95
C PRO A 18 14.59 14.61 -19.95
N ASP A 19 14.84 13.97 -21.09
CA ASP A 19 14.96 12.51 -21.17
C ASP A 19 16.18 11.97 -20.43
N GLN A 20 17.32 12.67 -20.49
CA GLN A 20 18.52 12.31 -19.73
C GLN A 20 18.30 12.56 -18.25
N LEU A 21 17.70 13.67 -17.88
CA LEU A 21 17.36 14.00 -16.50
C LEU A 21 16.44 12.94 -15.88
N SER A 22 15.42 12.49 -16.60
CA SER A 22 14.52 11.41 -16.17
C SER A 22 15.29 10.12 -15.82
N LYS A 23 16.28 9.74 -16.63
CA LYS A 23 17.13 8.57 -16.35
C LYS A 23 18.00 8.77 -15.11
N ILE A 24 18.59 9.95 -14.96
CA ILE A 24 19.40 10.29 -13.77
C ILE A 24 18.52 10.21 -12.51
N LEU A 25 17.35 10.83 -12.51
CA LEU A 25 16.45 10.83 -11.36
C LEU A 25 16.08 9.41 -10.92
N THR A 26 15.67 8.57 -11.86
CA THR A 26 15.36 7.17 -11.55
C THR A 26 16.59 6.41 -11.01
N SER A 27 17.78 6.66 -11.59
CA SER A 27 19.00 5.96 -11.15
C SER A 27 19.42 6.31 -9.72
N ILE A 28 19.05 7.49 -9.22
CA ILE A 28 19.38 7.94 -7.85
C ILE A 28 18.25 7.71 -6.85
N GLY A 29 17.24 6.91 -7.22
CA GLY A 29 16.13 6.55 -6.33
C GLY A 29 14.94 7.51 -6.35
N LEU A 30 14.93 8.50 -7.25
CA LEU A 30 13.80 9.37 -7.51
C LEU A 30 13.06 8.87 -8.75
N GLU A 31 12.25 7.81 -8.60
CA GLU A 31 11.59 7.11 -9.71
C GLU A 31 10.70 8.06 -10.52
N VAL A 32 10.98 8.16 -11.82
CA VAL A 32 10.15 8.96 -12.72
C VAL A 32 8.97 8.13 -13.21
N GLU A 33 7.77 8.48 -12.76
CA GLU A 33 6.51 7.84 -13.12
C GLU A 33 5.98 8.33 -14.47
N SER A 34 6.14 9.64 -14.78
CA SER A 34 5.78 10.20 -16.08
C SER A 34 6.65 11.40 -16.45
N LEU A 35 6.80 11.65 -17.77
CA LEU A 35 7.42 12.81 -18.36
C LEU A 35 6.48 13.35 -19.44
N GLU A 36 5.80 14.46 -19.16
CA GLU A 36 4.71 14.98 -19.98
C GLU A 36 4.99 16.39 -20.47
N LEU A 37 4.47 16.73 -21.65
CA LEU A 37 4.45 18.09 -22.14
C LEU A 37 3.30 18.84 -21.48
N TYR A 38 3.60 19.95 -20.84
CA TYR A 38 2.62 20.91 -20.34
C TYR A 38 2.53 22.10 -21.27
N GLU A 39 1.33 22.50 -21.65
CA GLU A 39 1.03 23.69 -22.40
C GLU A 39 -0.05 24.47 -21.63
N SER A 40 0.23 25.73 -21.24
CA SER A 40 -0.75 26.58 -20.54
C SER A 40 -1.99 26.85 -21.40
N VAL A 41 -1.82 26.78 -22.71
CA VAL A 41 -2.88 26.83 -23.74
C VAL A 41 -2.69 25.61 -24.62
N ARG A 42 -3.66 24.71 -24.62
CA ARG A 42 -3.59 23.41 -25.36
C ARG A 42 -3.37 23.67 -26.86
N GLY A 43 -2.37 23.02 -27.46
CA GLY A 43 -1.97 23.23 -28.85
C GLY A 43 -1.10 24.47 -29.08
N GLY A 44 -0.75 25.22 -28.02
CA GLY A 44 0.21 26.34 -28.08
C GLY A 44 -0.15 27.50 -28.99
N LEU A 45 -1.41 27.64 -29.40
CA LEU A 45 -1.92 28.61 -30.38
C LEU A 45 -1.26 28.50 -31.78
N LYS A 46 -0.70 27.31 -32.10
CA LYS A 46 0.01 27.10 -33.38
C LYS A 46 -0.90 27.26 -34.59
N GLY A 47 -0.44 28.04 -35.53
CA GLY A 47 -1.16 28.29 -36.77
C GLY A 47 -2.30 29.33 -36.67
N LEU A 48 -2.54 29.86 -35.47
CA LEU A 48 -3.41 31.04 -35.31
C LEU A 48 -2.61 32.31 -35.62
N VAL A 49 -3.25 33.28 -36.25
CA VAL A 49 -2.61 34.52 -36.64
C VAL A 49 -3.43 35.73 -36.21
N ILE A 50 -2.77 36.88 -36.01
CA ILE A 50 -3.44 38.14 -35.72
C ILE A 50 -3.93 38.74 -37.03
N GLY A 51 -5.23 38.97 -37.13
CA GLY A 51 -5.84 39.64 -38.31
C GLY A 51 -6.47 40.98 -37.95
N LYS A 52 -6.72 41.82 -38.99
CA LYS A 52 -7.50 43.04 -38.86
C LYS A 52 -8.77 42.93 -39.71
N VAL A 53 -9.89 43.17 -39.12
CA VAL A 53 -11.18 43.27 -39.82
C VAL A 53 -11.19 44.53 -40.64
N VAL A 54 -11.03 44.42 -41.97
CA VAL A 54 -11.02 45.58 -42.86
C VAL A 54 -12.43 46.05 -43.19
N GLU A 55 -13.31 45.08 -43.46
CA GLU A 55 -14.73 45.31 -43.77
C GLU A 55 -15.61 44.40 -42.95
N CYS A 56 -16.78 44.89 -42.54
CA CYS A 56 -17.79 44.14 -41.82
C CYS A 56 -19.20 44.56 -42.30
N SER A 57 -19.92 43.66 -42.90
CA SER A 57 -21.29 43.92 -43.44
C SER A 57 -22.26 42.81 -43.01
N PRO A 58 -23.57 43.08 -42.96
CA PRO A 58 -24.60 42.06 -42.71
C PRO A 58 -24.52 40.94 -43.75
N HIS A 59 -24.74 39.69 -43.31
CA HIS A 59 -24.78 38.53 -44.21
C HIS A 59 -26.09 38.57 -45.06
N PRO A 60 -26.03 38.44 -46.42
CA PRO A 60 -27.20 38.58 -47.27
C PRO A 60 -28.35 37.59 -47.00
N ASN A 61 -28.04 36.40 -46.43
CA ASN A 61 -28.98 35.31 -46.18
C ASN A 61 -29.12 34.92 -44.73
N ALA A 62 -28.69 35.76 -43.76
CA ALA A 62 -28.78 35.43 -42.35
C ALA A 62 -28.63 36.66 -41.43
N ASP A 63 -29.68 37.00 -40.69
CA ASP A 63 -29.74 38.24 -39.89
C ASP A 63 -28.73 38.30 -38.73
N LYS A 64 -28.31 37.13 -38.21
CA LYS A 64 -27.37 37.03 -37.08
C LYS A 64 -25.91 36.88 -37.51
N LEU A 65 -25.62 36.81 -38.82
CA LEU A 65 -24.27 36.60 -39.30
C LEU A 65 -23.72 37.90 -39.91
N ARG A 66 -22.40 38.04 -39.82
CA ARG A 66 -21.65 39.11 -40.49
C ARG A 66 -20.73 38.51 -41.52
N LEU A 67 -20.57 39.19 -42.62
CA LEU A 67 -19.57 38.88 -43.63
C LEU A 67 -18.42 39.87 -43.41
N THR A 68 -17.24 39.32 -43.09
CA THR A 68 -16.05 40.12 -42.81
C THR A 68 -14.98 39.84 -43.86
N ARG A 69 -14.20 40.88 -44.14
CA ARG A 69 -12.91 40.77 -44.84
C ARG A 69 -11.81 41.02 -43.84
N VAL A 70 -10.93 40.07 -43.66
CA VAL A 70 -9.91 40.08 -42.60
C VAL A 70 -8.54 40.03 -43.25
N ASP A 71 -7.76 41.07 -43.05
CA ASP A 71 -6.34 41.09 -43.41
C ASP A 71 -5.53 40.29 -42.35
N VAL A 72 -4.86 39.23 -42.78
CA VAL A 72 -4.00 38.39 -41.96
C VAL A 72 -2.51 38.50 -42.35
N GLY A 73 -2.14 39.60 -43.02
CA GLY A 73 -0.79 39.83 -43.52
C GLY A 73 -0.50 39.12 -44.86
N GLY A 74 -1.53 38.60 -45.54
CA GLY A 74 -1.43 37.95 -46.84
C GLY A 74 -1.61 38.93 -48.01
N LYS A 75 -1.58 38.40 -49.26
CA LYS A 75 -1.74 39.24 -50.44
C LYS A 75 -3.15 39.85 -50.56
N GLU A 76 -4.16 39.13 -50.13
CA GLU A 76 -5.55 39.56 -50.18
C GLU A 76 -6.26 39.26 -48.84
N PRO A 77 -7.16 40.14 -48.35
CA PRO A 77 -7.96 39.86 -47.16
C PRO A 77 -8.86 38.62 -47.35
N LEU A 78 -8.95 37.81 -46.33
CA LEU A 78 -9.79 36.57 -46.29
C LEU A 78 -11.25 36.91 -46.04
N SER A 79 -12.15 36.26 -46.78
CA SER A 79 -13.58 36.29 -46.51
C SER A 79 -13.91 35.34 -45.35
N ILE A 80 -14.44 35.87 -44.24
CA ILE A 80 -14.78 35.06 -43.07
C ILE A 80 -16.22 35.41 -42.65
N VAL A 81 -17.04 34.40 -42.44
CA VAL A 81 -18.39 34.54 -41.89
C VAL A 81 -18.29 34.43 -40.38
N CYS A 82 -18.73 35.46 -39.66
CA CYS A 82 -18.69 35.56 -38.21
C CYS A 82 -20.09 35.69 -37.62
N GLY A 83 -20.34 34.90 -36.54
CA GLY A 83 -21.63 34.92 -35.81
C GLY A 83 -21.58 35.78 -34.53
N ALA A 84 -20.46 36.34 -34.18
CA ALA A 84 -20.31 37.10 -32.95
C ALA A 84 -20.94 38.50 -33.09
N SER A 85 -21.62 38.96 -32.06
CA SER A 85 -22.32 40.26 -32.05
C SER A 85 -21.37 41.43 -31.94
N ASN A 86 -20.16 41.25 -31.40
CA ASN A 86 -19.17 42.28 -31.15
C ASN A 86 -18.19 42.50 -32.31
N VAL A 87 -18.32 41.78 -33.44
CA VAL A 87 -17.42 41.96 -34.60
C VAL A 87 -17.70 43.28 -35.32
N ALA A 88 -16.67 44.06 -35.56
CA ALA A 88 -16.74 45.36 -36.26
C ALA A 88 -15.50 45.62 -37.13
N ALA A 89 -15.62 46.47 -38.16
CA ALA A 89 -14.49 46.90 -38.96
C ALA A 89 -13.48 47.71 -38.11
N GLY A 90 -12.20 47.53 -38.39
CA GLY A 90 -11.09 48.19 -37.70
C GLY A 90 -10.50 47.36 -36.56
N GLN A 91 -11.22 46.35 -35.99
CA GLN A 91 -10.76 45.54 -34.89
C GLN A 91 -9.61 44.61 -35.28
N LYS A 92 -8.66 44.45 -34.36
CA LYS A 92 -7.64 43.39 -34.42
C LYS A 92 -8.16 42.17 -33.66
N VAL A 93 -8.02 40.98 -34.27
CA VAL A 93 -8.64 39.72 -33.81
C VAL A 93 -7.71 38.56 -34.01
N VAL A 94 -7.98 37.44 -33.33
CA VAL A 94 -7.29 36.16 -33.57
C VAL A 94 -8.04 35.38 -34.64
N VAL A 95 -7.32 34.90 -35.64
CA VAL A 95 -7.88 34.21 -36.81
C VAL A 95 -7.28 32.83 -36.91
N ALA A 96 -8.12 31.83 -37.00
CA ALA A 96 -7.73 30.46 -37.36
C ALA A 96 -7.85 30.29 -38.87
N LEU A 97 -6.78 29.83 -39.51
CA LEU A 97 -6.73 29.52 -40.94
C LEU A 97 -7.24 28.11 -41.25
N PRO A 98 -7.70 27.81 -42.47
CA PRO A 98 -8.03 26.46 -42.86
C PRO A 98 -6.82 25.52 -42.69
N GLY A 99 -7.05 24.32 -42.11
CA GLY A 99 -6.02 23.35 -41.79
C GLY A 99 -5.49 23.41 -40.34
N VAL A 100 -5.80 24.48 -39.62
CA VAL A 100 -5.41 24.64 -38.20
C VAL A 100 -6.36 23.87 -37.32
N THR A 101 -5.82 23.19 -36.29
CA THR A 101 -6.62 22.52 -35.26
C THR A 101 -6.81 23.47 -34.08
N ILE A 102 -8.04 23.67 -33.69
CA ILE A 102 -8.45 24.49 -32.55
C ILE A 102 -8.73 23.59 -31.36
N TYR A 103 -8.32 24.01 -30.17
CA TYR A 103 -8.45 23.32 -28.90
C TYR A 103 -9.32 24.13 -27.94
N PRO A 104 -10.64 24.00 -27.98
CA PRO A 104 -11.53 24.76 -27.10
C PRO A 104 -11.39 24.31 -25.64
N VAL A 105 -11.74 25.21 -24.71
CA VAL A 105 -11.79 24.89 -23.26
C VAL A 105 -12.82 23.78 -23.00
N LYS A 106 -13.96 23.84 -23.69
CA LYS A 106 -15.03 22.83 -23.61
C LYS A 106 -15.29 22.23 -24.98
N GLY A 107 -15.21 20.90 -25.07
CA GLY A 107 -15.44 20.15 -26.32
C GLY A 107 -14.16 19.52 -26.89
N ASP A 108 -14.34 18.77 -27.96
CA ASP A 108 -13.25 18.09 -28.65
C ASP A 108 -12.50 19.01 -29.60
N PRO A 109 -11.18 18.81 -29.78
CA PRO A 109 -10.42 19.52 -30.80
C PRO A 109 -10.98 19.29 -32.20
N PHE A 110 -11.01 20.33 -33.03
CA PHE A 110 -11.45 20.20 -34.40
C PHE A 110 -10.53 20.97 -35.39
N THR A 111 -10.33 20.42 -36.55
CA THR A 111 -9.53 21.03 -37.60
C THR A 111 -10.41 21.87 -38.50
N LEU A 112 -10.08 23.13 -38.64
CA LEU A 112 -10.84 24.08 -39.47
C LEU A 112 -10.72 23.73 -40.95
N LYS A 113 -11.84 23.78 -41.68
CA LYS A 113 -11.90 23.60 -43.13
C LYS A 113 -12.61 24.80 -43.73
N ILE A 114 -12.34 25.06 -45.05
CA ILE A 114 -13.14 26.01 -45.79
C ILE A 114 -14.58 25.54 -45.77
N ALA A 115 -15.49 26.35 -45.28
CA ALA A 115 -16.89 25.98 -45.11
C ALA A 115 -17.81 26.94 -45.86
N LYS A 116 -18.88 26.40 -46.45
CA LYS A 116 -19.93 27.20 -47.07
C LYS A 116 -21.05 27.46 -46.08
N ILE A 117 -21.11 28.69 -45.52
CA ILE A 117 -22.05 29.11 -44.49
C ILE A 117 -23.16 29.94 -45.14
N ARG A 118 -24.41 29.41 -45.14
CA ARG A 118 -25.56 30.10 -45.74
C ARG A 118 -25.32 30.60 -47.17
N GLY A 119 -24.50 29.88 -47.97
CA GLY A 119 -24.24 30.19 -49.38
C GLY A 119 -22.93 30.94 -49.60
N THR A 120 -22.28 31.49 -48.58
CA THR A 120 -21.01 32.24 -48.68
C THR A 120 -19.85 31.36 -48.14
N GLU A 121 -18.72 31.32 -48.83
CA GLU A 121 -17.52 30.63 -48.40
C GLU A 121 -16.81 31.39 -47.29
N SER A 122 -16.46 30.69 -46.19
CA SER A 122 -15.64 31.20 -45.10
C SER A 122 -14.26 30.53 -45.15
N HIS A 123 -13.23 31.35 -45.34
CA HIS A 123 -11.82 30.95 -45.42
C HIS A 123 -11.06 31.06 -44.09
N GLY A 124 -11.74 30.86 -42.98
CA GLY A 124 -11.18 30.96 -41.66
C GLY A 124 -12.26 31.14 -40.61
N MET A 125 -11.82 31.31 -39.38
CA MET A 125 -12.67 31.61 -38.23
C MET A 125 -12.02 32.70 -37.39
N ILE A 126 -12.79 33.74 -37.00
CA ILE A 126 -12.40 34.68 -35.97
C ILE A 126 -12.76 34.06 -34.64
N CYS A 127 -11.79 33.95 -33.73
CA CYS A 127 -11.90 33.13 -32.52
C CYS A 127 -12.34 33.93 -31.27
N ALA A 128 -13.14 33.29 -30.42
CA ALA A 128 -13.41 33.70 -29.04
C ALA A 128 -12.30 33.15 -28.10
N GLU A 129 -12.22 33.67 -26.89
CA GLU A 129 -11.22 33.25 -25.90
C GLU A 129 -11.31 31.74 -25.56
N ASP A 130 -12.53 31.27 -25.32
CA ASP A 130 -12.80 29.85 -24.93
C ASP A 130 -12.58 28.88 -26.11
N GLU A 131 -12.74 29.34 -27.34
CA GLU A 131 -12.47 28.52 -28.53
C GLU A 131 -10.99 28.19 -28.70
N ILE A 132 -10.10 29.06 -28.24
CA ILE A 132 -8.65 28.90 -28.38
C ILE A 132 -7.93 28.67 -27.05
N GLY A 133 -8.67 28.44 -25.97
CA GLY A 133 -8.11 28.09 -24.66
C GLY A 133 -7.43 29.23 -23.90
N LEU A 134 -7.67 30.50 -24.26
CA LEU A 134 -7.11 31.67 -23.60
C LEU A 134 -7.94 32.16 -22.41
N GLY A 135 -9.22 31.82 -22.35
CA GLY A 135 -10.13 32.21 -21.29
C GLY A 135 -11.42 31.40 -21.33
N GLU A 136 -12.38 31.72 -20.48
CA GLU A 136 -13.67 31.00 -20.38
C GLU A 136 -14.84 31.78 -21.06
N SER A 137 -14.59 33.03 -21.50
CA SER A 137 -15.62 33.90 -22.08
C SER A 137 -15.98 33.46 -23.51
N HIS A 138 -17.29 33.31 -23.74
CA HIS A 138 -17.90 33.07 -25.04
C HIS A 138 -18.81 34.26 -25.47
N ASP A 139 -18.63 35.44 -24.86
CA ASP A 139 -19.50 36.59 -25.09
C ASP A 139 -19.26 37.30 -26.46
N GLY A 140 -18.34 36.75 -27.24
CA GLY A 140 -17.99 37.22 -28.60
C GLY A 140 -16.55 36.90 -28.96
N ILE A 141 -16.09 37.46 -30.08
CA ILE A 141 -14.70 37.27 -30.51
C ILE A 141 -13.73 38.01 -29.59
N LEU A 142 -12.51 37.49 -29.50
CA LEU A 142 -11.40 38.13 -28.79
C LEU A 142 -10.90 39.32 -29.61
N VAL A 143 -11.09 40.54 -29.06
CA VAL A 143 -10.61 41.78 -29.67
C VAL A 143 -9.28 42.13 -29.03
N LEU A 144 -8.25 42.34 -29.85
CA LEU A 144 -6.90 42.69 -29.41
C LEU A 144 -6.69 44.21 -29.40
N PRO A 145 -5.75 44.70 -28.57
CA PRO A 145 -5.37 46.10 -28.55
C PRO A 145 -4.66 46.53 -29.86
N ASP A 146 -4.62 47.82 -30.08
CA ASP A 146 -4.11 48.40 -31.35
C ASP A 146 -2.60 48.14 -31.59
N GLU A 147 -1.86 47.75 -30.55
CA GLU A 147 -0.42 47.43 -30.62
C GLU A 147 -0.18 46.05 -31.27
N ALA A 148 -1.19 45.18 -31.33
CA ALA A 148 -1.03 43.83 -31.92
C ALA A 148 -0.69 43.94 -33.43
N THR A 149 0.33 43.25 -33.90
CA THR A 149 0.82 43.32 -35.28
C THR A 149 0.05 42.35 -36.17
N VAL A 150 -0.55 42.88 -37.26
CA VAL A 150 -1.29 42.05 -38.22
C VAL A 150 -0.34 41.09 -38.94
N GLY A 151 -0.72 39.84 -39.08
CA GLY A 151 0.09 38.76 -39.67
C GLY A 151 1.06 38.10 -38.68
N MET A 152 1.20 38.58 -37.44
CA MET A 152 2.00 37.95 -36.40
C MET A 152 1.32 36.67 -35.96
N ALA A 153 2.10 35.64 -35.66
CA ALA A 153 1.59 34.39 -35.06
C ALA A 153 1.01 34.67 -33.69
N ALA A 154 -0.15 34.10 -33.37
CA ALA A 154 -0.78 34.27 -32.05
C ALA A 154 0.12 33.76 -30.91
N GLU A 155 0.88 32.71 -31.13
CA GLU A 155 1.85 32.18 -30.14
C GLU A 155 2.94 33.20 -29.79
N GLU A 156 3.35 34.04 -30.76
CA GLU A 156 4.35 35.10 -30.54
C GLU A 156 3.77 36.31 -29.79
N TRP A 157 2.45 36.57 -29.87
CA TRP A 157 1.79 37.63 -29.14
C TRP A 157 1.42 37.24 -27.70
N PHE A 158 0.87 36.03 -27.52
CA PHE A 158 0.37 35.61 -26.22
C PHE A 158 1.42 34.88 -25.36
N HIS A 159 2.52 34.42 -25.94
CA HIS A 159 3.59 33.70 -25.27
C HIS A 159 3.06 32.58 -24.35
N PRO A 160 2.32 31.59 -24.89
CA PRO A 160 1.81 30.50 -24.05
C PRO A 160 2.97 29.79 -23.38
N TYR A 161 2.84 29.54 -22.06
CA TYR A 161 3.87 28.84 -21.29
C TYR A 161 3.90 27.37 -21.66
N THR A 162 5.08 26.83 -21.93
CA THR A 162 5.30 25.41 -22.19
C THR A 162 6.38 24.89 -21.27
N ASP A 163 6.21 23.66 -20.78
CA ASP A 163 7.13 23.01 -19.86
C ASP A 163 7.16 21.49 -20.09
N ARG A 164 8.11 20.82 -19.46
CA ARG A 164 8.10 19.38 -19.27
C ARG A 164 7.85 19.08 -17.80
N LEU A 165 6.79 18.34 -17.51
CA LEU A 165 6.48 17.94 -16.15
C LEU A 165 7.01 16.55 -15.89
N ILE A 166 7.75 16.41 -14.80
CA ILE A 166 8.33 15.15 -14.35
C ILE A 166 7.60 14.76 -13.07
N THR A 167 6.80 13.69 -13.11
CA THR A 167 6.21 13.14 -11.90
C THR A 167 7.16 12.14 -11.30
N ILE A 168 7.58 12.39 -10.06
CA ILE A 168 8.48 11.51 -9.31
C ILE A 168 7.76 10.85 -8.13
N GLY A 169 7.93 9.53 -8.01
CA GLY A 169 7.57 8.74 -6.84
C GLY A 169 8.66 8.86 -5.77
N LEU A 170 8.31 9.40 -4.60
CA LEU A 170 9.24 9.55 -3.49
C LEU A 170 8.98 8.52 -2.41
N THR A 171 9.98 7.75 -2.06
CA THR A 171 9.95 6.92 -0.86
C THR A 171 9.98 7.79 0.42
N PRO A 172 9.50 7.29 1.57
CA PRO A 172 9.42 8.09 2.80
C PRO A 172 10.74 8.67 3.29
N ASN A 173 11.88 8.07 2.91
CA ASN A 173 13.22 8.52 3.28
C ASN A 173 13.80 9.61 2.35
N HIS A 174 13.07 10.03 1.30
CA HIS A 174 13.50 11.10 0.38
C HIS A 174 12.67 12.38 0.52
N MET A 175 12.39 12.78 1.76
CA MET A 175 11.73 14.07 2.03
C MET A 175 12.55 15.28 1.58
N ASP A 176 13.87 15.16 1.53
CA ASP A 176 14.79 16.19 1.08
C ASP A 176 14.63 16.53 -0.43
N ALA A 177 14.04 15.61 -1.20
CA ALA A 177 13.70 15.76 -2.61
C ALA A 177 12.25 16.25 -2.85
N MET A 178 11.50 16.62 -1.81
CA MET A 178 10.12 17.15 -1.95
C MET A 178 10.05 18.62 -2.45
N CYS A 179 11.09 19.11 -3.13
CA CYS A 179 11.13 20.44 -3.71
C CYS A 179 12.14 20.48 -4.87
N HIS A 180 12.00 21.49 -5.72
CA HIS A 180 12.88 21.64 -6.90
C HIS A 180 14.35 21.76 -6.52
N TRP A 181 14.67 22.56 -5.48
CA TRP A 181 16.05 22.72 -5.03
C TRP A 181 16.63 21.45 -4.42
N GLY A 182 15.83 20.66 -3.70
CA GLY A 182 16.24 19.36 -3.18
C GLY A 182 16.58 18.37 -4.29
N VAL A 183 15.74 18.28 -5.31
CA VAL A 183 16.01 17.46 -6.51
C VAL A 183 17.29 17.92 -7.20
N ALA A 184 17.49 19.23 -7.33
CA ALA A 184 18.72 19.76 -7.93
C ALA A 184 19.99 19.38 -7.15
N ARG A 185 19.92 19.29 -5.81
CA ARG A 185 21.05 18.81 -4.98
C ARG A 185 21.46 17.39 -5.34
N ASP A 186 20.48 16.50 -5.43
CA ASP A 186 20.76 15.09 -5.76
C ASP A 186 21.29 14.92 -7.18
N VAL A 187 20.71 15.66 -8.15
CA VAL A 187 21.24 15.68 -9.52
C VAL A 187 22.67 16.19 -9.56
N CYS A 188 22.99 17.26 -8.84
CA CYS A 188 24.34 17.80 -8.75
C CYS A 188 25.31 16.82 -8.05
N ALA A 189 24.87 16.07 -7.06
CA ALA A 189 25.68 15.04 -6.43
C ALA A 189 26.01 13.90 -7.42
N TRP A 190 25.02 13.47 -8.20
CA TRP A 190 25.24 12.48 -9.28
C TRP A 190 26.23 12.99 -10.33
N LEU A 191 26.04 14.23 -10.83
CA LEU A 191 26.94 14.85 -11.79
C LEU A 191 28.37 14.95 -11.24
N SER A 192 28.52 15.37 -9.98
CA SER A 192 29.83 15.53 -9.33
C SER A 192 30.59 14.20 -9.24
N HIS A 193 29.84 13.11 -9.02
CA HIS A 193 30.44 11.79 -8.97
C HIS A 193 30.80 11.27 -10.36
N HIS A 194 29.87 11.31 -11.32
CA HIS A 194 30.07 10.67 -12.63
C HIS A 194 30.97 11.46 -13.58
N GLU A 195 30.96 12.79 -13.52
CA GLU A 195 31.79 13.65 -14.35
C GLU A 195 33.13 14.03 -13.70
N GLN A 196 33.38 13.57 -12.46
CA GLN A 196 34.62 13.83 -11.70
C GLN A 196 34.91 15.34 -11.54
N LYS A 197 33.89 16.17 -11.52
CA LYS A 197 33.94 17.61 -11.36
C LYS A 197 32.90 18.04 -10.34
N GLU A 198 33.24 19.05 -9.53
CA GLU A 198 32.29 19.59 -8.55
C GLU A 198 31.16 20.37 -9.23
N TYR A 199 29.93 19.95 -8.98
CA TYR A 199 28.71 20.65 -9.37
C TYR A 199 27.93 21.01 -8.11
N ILE A 200 27.73 22.32 -7.92
CA ILE A 200 26.99 22.87 -6.77
C ILE A 200 25.66 23.39 -7.29
N PRO A 201 24.53 22.99 -6.71
CA PRO A 201 23.23 23.53 -7.09
C PRO A 201 23.17 25.03 -6.77
N ARG A 202 22.54 25.81 -7.65
CA ARG A 202 22.34 27.25 -7.44
C ARG A 202 21.30 27.43 -6.35
N GLN A 203 21.74 27.82 -5.15
CA GLN A 203 20.82 28.07 -4.05
C GLN A 203 20.03 29.37 -4.29
N PRO A 204 18.69 29.40 -4.00
CA PRO A 204 17.93 30.64 -3.97
C PRO A 204 18.59 31.64 -3.03
N SER A 205 19.04 32.79 -3.58
CA SER A 205 19.81 33.76 -2.81
C SER A 205 18.92 34.51 -1.81
N VAL A 206 19.41 34.61 -0.57
CA VAL A 206 18.79 35.40 0.51
C VAL A 206 19.72 36.52 0.99
N THR A 207 20.87 36.72 0.35
CA THR A 207 21.90 37.66 0.78
C THR A 207 21.48 39.15 0.67
N ALA A 208 20.55 39.42 -0.24
CA ALA A 208 20.00 40.78 -0.42
C ALA A 208 19.00 41.20 0.69
N PHE A 209 18.53 40.23 1.48
CA PHE A 209 17.58 40.49 2.55
C PHE A 209 18.20 41.36 3.65
N LYS A 210 17.54 42.45 3.98
CA LYS A 210 17.90 43.35 5.08
C LYS A 210 16.65 43.69 5.88
N THR A 211 16.76 43.64 7.18
CA THR A 211 15.73 44.19 8.06
C THR A 211 15.78 45.74 8.01
N ALA A 212 14.61 46.35 8.02
CA ALA A 212 14.48 47.80 7.97
C ALA A 212 13.15 48.19 8.67
N GLY A 213 12.98 49.48 8.95
CA GLY A 213 11.72 50.00 9.48
C GLY A 213 11.67 50.10 11.01
N ASN A 214 10.56 50.66 11.49
CA ASN A 214 10.27 50.88 12.88
C ASN A 214 8.99 50.14 13.28
N GLY A 215 8.96 49.48 14.39
CA GLY A 215 7.75 48.86 14.89
C GLY A 215 8.05 47.69 15.84
N ALA A 216 7.20 47.46 16.84
CA ALA A 216 7.33 46.38 17.74
C ALA A 216 7.08 45.03 16.95
N PRO A 217 7.94 44.05 17.12
CA PRO A 217 7.75 42.73 16.52
C PRO A 217 6.55 42.01 17.16
N VAL A 218 5.99 41.05 16.43
CA VAL A 218 5.05 40.11 17.03
C VAL A 218 5.85 39.18 17.94
N SER A 219 5.43 39.05 19.20
CA SER A 219 6.08 38.10 20.13
C SER A 219 5.62 36.64 19.82
N VAL A 220 6.53 35.71 19.91
CA VAL A 220 6.23 34.29 19.73
C VAL A 220 6.54 33.50 20.99
N SER A 221 5.60 32.70 21.45
CA SER A 221 5.75 31.80 22.61
C SER A 221 5.40 30.35 22.22
N ILE A 222 6.31 29.43 22.42
CA ILE A 222 6.12 28.01 22.24
C ILE A 222 5.90 27.35 23.58
N GLN A 223 4.67 26.83 23.84
CA GLN A 223 4.33 26.14 25.08
C GLN A 223 4.64 24.65 25.05
N ASP A 224 4.67 24.05 23.84
CA ASP A 224 5.13 22.68 23.62
C ASP A 224 6.34 22.65 22.67
N PRO A 225 7.58 22.67 23.20
CA PRO A 225 8.80 22.63 22.38
C PRO A 225 8.99 21.29 21.63
N ARG A 226 8.32 20.23 22.04
CA ARG A 226 8.37 18.95 21.35
C ARG A 226 7.50 19.00 20.07
N GLY A 227 6.27 19.51 20.19
CA GLY A 227 5.35 19.64 19.05
C GLY A 227 5.77 20.72 18.06
N CYS A 228 6.42 21.81 18.55
CA CYS A 228 7.01 22.87 17.75
C CYS A 228 8.43 23.16 18.23
N ALA A 229 9.44 22.60 17.56
CA ALA A 229 10.83 22.79 18.00
C ALA A 229 11.40 24.14 17.59
N ARG A 230 10.93 24.74 16.49
CA ARG A 230 11.39 26.06 16.02
C ARG A 230 10.26 26.81 15.33
N PHE A 231 10.15 28.10 15.64
CA PHE A 231 9.20 29.01 15.02
C PHE A 231 9.90 30.31 14.65
N SER A 232 9.97 30.60 13.35
CA SER A 232 10.54 31.82 12.82
C SER A 232 9.43 32.66 12.20
N GLY A 233 9.45 33.98 12.43
CA GLY A 233 8.44 34.88 11.93
C GLY A 233 8.97 36.25 11.56
N LEU A 234 8.30 36.94 10.63
CA LEU A 234 8.64 38.26 10.18
C LEU A 234 7.38 39.09 9.90
N THR A 235 7.31 40.28 10.45
CA THR A 235 6.29 41.28 10.07
C THR A 235 6.74 42.06 8.86
N ILE A 236 5.86 42.24 7.87
CA ILE A 236 6.06 43.12 6.70
C ILE A 236 4.85 44.05 6.61
N ARG A 237 5.10 45.35 6.56
CA ARG A 237 4.06 46.40 6.53
C ARG A 237 3.99 47.12 5.19
N GLY A 238 2.78 47.57 4.83
CA GLY A 238 2.55 48.32 3.62
C GLY A 238 2.62 47.44 2.36
N VAL A 239 2.22 46.22 2.42
CA VAL A 239 2.11 45.35 1.24
C VAL A 239 0.84 45.65 0.47
N THR A 240 0.85 45.35 -0.82
CA THR A 240 -0.33 45.46 -1.71
C THR A 240 -0.68 44.05 -2.22
N VAL A 241 -1.85 43.54 -1.81
CA VAL A 241 -2.38 42.27 -2.30
C VAL A 241 -2.95 42.47 -3.70
N ARG A 242 -2.48 41.68 -4.64
CA ARG A 242 -2.90 41.70 -6.06
C ARG A 242 -2.65 40.35 -6.72
N GLU A 243 -3.02 40.21 -7.97
CA GLU A 243 -2.66 39.02 -8.74
C GLU A 243 -1.14 38.86 -8.85
N SER A 244 -0.70 37.61 -8.81
CA SER A 244 0.71 37.26 -9.01
C SER A 244 1.16 37.56 -10.43
N PRO A 245 2.45 37.86 -10.67
CA PRO A 245 2.95 38.01 -12.02
C PRO A 245 2.83 36.68 -12.79
N ARG A 246 2.66 36.78 -14.11
CA ARG A 246 2.37 35.63 -14.99
C ARG A 246 3.38 34.49 -14.83
N TRP A 247 4.68 34.81 -14.74
CA TRP A 247 5.72 33.80 -14.59
C TRP A 247 5.53 32.92 -13.36
N MET A 248 5.04 33.48 -12.24
CA MET A 248 4.76 32.74 -11.01
C MET A 248 3.48 31.90 -11.15
N GLN A 249 2.44 32.53 -11.72
CA GLN A 249 1.19 31.82 -12.01
C GLN A 249 1.43 30.60 -12.92
N ASP A 250 2.21 30.78 -14.00
CA ASP A 250 2.50 29.70 -14.96
C ASP A 250 3.25 28.53 -14.30
N ARG A 251 4.24 28.81 -13.46
CA ARG A 251 4.98 27.78 -12.72
C ARG A 251 4.11 27.02 -11.73
N LEU A 252 3.30 27.73 -10.95
CA LEU A 252 2.40 27.11 -9.98
C LEU A 252 1.32 26.29 -10.67
N LYS A 253 0.68 26.83 -11.71
CA LYS A 253 -0.33 26.12 -12.50
C LYS A 253 0.23 24.88 -13.17
N ALA A 254 1.48 24.93 -13.67
CA ALA A 254 2.12 23.78 -14.29
C ALA A 254 2.24 22.60 -13.32
N ILE A 255 2.54 22.83 -12.07
CA ILE A 255 2.60 21.77 -11.04
C ILE A 255 1.26 21.49 -10.35
N GLY A 256 0.15 22.06 -10.88
CA GLY A 256 -1.20 21.80 -10.40
C GLY A 256 -1.68 22.70 -9.25
N ILE A 257 -0.94 23.77 -8.91
CA ILE A 257 -1.31 24.71 -7.84
C ILE A 257 -2.10 25.89 -8.43
N ARG A 258 -3.29 26.12 -7.87
CA ARG A 258 -4.12 27.28 -8.26
C ARG A 258 -3.54 28.56 -7.69
N SER A 259 -3.30 29.54 -8.54
CA SER A 259 -2.93 30.89 -8.13
C SER A 259 -4.10 31.59 -7.44
N ILE A 260 -3.82 32.30 -6.34
CA ILE A 260 -4.81 33.05 -5.53
C ILE A 260 -4.49 34.53 -5.51
N ASN A 261 -3.37 34.93 -4.93
CA ASN A 261 -2.83 36.31 -4.90
C ASN A 261 -1.32 36.25 -4.66
N ASN A 262 -0.65 37.36 -4.86
CA ASN A 262 0.81 37.44 -4.77
C ASN A 262 1.40 37.00 -3.41
N ILE A 263 0.70 37.18 -2.30
CA ILE A 263 1.20 36.77 -0.97
C ILE A 263 1.09 35.24 -0.79
N VAL A 264 -0.10 34.69 -1.04
CA VAL A 264 -0.34 33.23 -0.90
C VAL A 264 0.46 32.46 -1.93
N ASP A 265 0.54 32.95 -3.17
CA ASP A 265 1.31 32.29 -4.22
C ASP A 265 2.81 32.28 -3.93
N ILE A 266 3.35 33.32 -3.28
CA ILE A 266 4.75 33.33 -2.82
C ILE A 266 4.96 32.23 -1.74
N THR A 267 4.04 32.05 -0.80
CA THR A 267 4.18 30.98 0.20
C THR A 267 4.17 29.60 -0.46
N ASN A 268 3.28 29.36 -1.42
CA ASN A 268 3.23 28.13 -2.21
C ASN A 268 4.49 27.97 -3.09
N TYR A 269 4.95 29.08 -3.71
CA TYR A 269 6.16 29.04 -4.52
C TYR A 269 7.39 28.61 -3.71
N VAL A 270 7.60 29.19 -2.52
CA VAL A 270 8.74 28.83 -1.67
C VAL A 270 8.60 27.41 -1.10
N LEU A 271 7.39 26.93 -0.84
CA LEU A 271 7.15 25.54 -0.49
C LEU A 271 7.70 24.60 -1.56
N HIS A 272 7.34 24.80 -2.82
CA HIS A 272 7.78 23.95 -3.93
C HIS A 272 9.20 24.26 -4.41
N GLU A 273 9.73 25.45 -4.10
CA GLU A 273 11.11 25.84 -4.37
C GLU A 273 12.08 25.19 -3.39
N MET A 274 11.84 25.33 -2.07
CA MET A 274 12.77 25.00 -0.98
C MET A 274 12.28 23.90 -0.07
N GLY A 275 11.03 23.47 -0.18
CA GLY A 275 10.44 22.42 0.62
C GLY A 275 9.89 22.89 1.98
N GLN A 276 9.96 24.16 2.33
CA GLN A 276 9.50 24.70 3.60
C GLN A 276 8.09 25.30 3.48
N PRO A 277 7.07 24.72 4.16
CA PRO A 277 5.76 25.37 4.23
C PRO A 277 5.84 26.69 4.99
N LEU A 278 5.15 27.70 4.46
CA LEU A 278 5.02 29.01 5.02
C LEU A 278 3.55 29.37 5.17
N HIS A 279 3.22 30.22 6.15
CA HIS A 279 1.90 30.80 6.26
C HIS A 279 1.98 32.32 6.44
N ALA A 280 1.03 33.03 5.87
CA ALA A 280 0.92 34.48 6.00
C ALA A 280 -0.39 34.85 6.69
N TYR A 281 -0.30 35.59 7.78
CA TYR A 281 -1.43 36.12 8.53
C TYR A 281 -1.63 37.60 8.25
N ASP A 282 -2.88 38.07 8.24
CA ASP A 282 -3.18 39.48 8.37
C ASP A 282 -2.76 39.96 9.79
N LEU A 283 -1.89 40.92 9.88
CA LEU A 283 -1.35 41.43 11.15
C LEU A 283 -2.45 41.97 12.07
N ASN A 284 -3.57 42.48 11.50
CA ASN A 284 -4.69 43.01 12.27
C ASN A 284 -5.48 41.94 13.01
N ASP A 285 -5.44 40.69 12.50
CA ASP A 285 -6.09 39.55 13.12
C ASP A 285 -5.22 38.92 14.23
N ILE A 286 -3.94 39.32 14.37
CA ILE A 286 -3.07 38.85 15.46
C ILE A 286 -3.33 39.72 16.70
N LYS A 287 -4.37 39.38 17.48
CA LYS A 287 -4.74 40.09 18.70
C LYS A 287 -3.60 40.00 19.71
N GLY A 288 -3.35 41.13 20.39
CA GLY A 288 -2.23 41.26 21.35
C GLY A 288 -0.84 41.26 20.70
N ARG A 289 -0.71 41.23 19.38
CA ARG A 289 0.58 41.08 18.66
C ARG A 289 1.41 39.93 19.22
N GLN A 290 0.74 38.82 19.48
CA GLN A 290 1.36 37.64 20.06
C GLN A 290 0.91 36.37 19.31
N ILE A 291 1.85 35.50 19.04
CA ILE A 291 1.62 34.12 18.57
C ILE A 291 1.96 33.19 19.74
N ILE A 292 1.03 32.27 20.02
CA ILE A 292 1.19 31.26 21.08
C ILE A 292 0.95 29.89 20.46
N VAL A 293 1.99 29.06 20.40
CA VAL A 293 1.86 27.67 19.94
C VAL A 293 1.55 26.79 21.16
N LYS A 294 0.34 26.23 21.21
CA LYS A 294 -0.18 25.49 22.37
C LYS A 294 -1.26 24.48 22.00
N HIS A 295 -1.56 23.58 22.92
CA HIS A 295 -2.74 22.71 22.86
C HIS A 295 -3.97 23.41 23.44
N LEU A 296 -5.16 23.04 22.96
CA LEU A 296 -6.45 23.51 23.47
C LEU A 296 -7.24 22.36 24.10
N PRO A 297 -8.25 22.66 24.95
CA PRO A 297 -9.11 21.63 25.52
C PRO A 297 -9.81 20.78 24.47
N GLU A 298 -10.04 19.50 24.80
CA GLU A 298 -10.80 18.56 23.97
C GLU A 298 -12.16 19.11 23.59
N GLY A 299 -12.54 18.96 22.33
CA GLY A 299 -13.84 19.39 21.78
C GLY A 299 -13.95 20.89 21.48
N THR A 300 -12.87 21.68 21.62
CA THR A 300 -12.87 23.10 21.24
C THR A 300 -13.30 23.25 19.78
N ALA A 301 -14.28 24.14 19.51
CA ALA A 301 -14.76 24.41 18.17
C ALA A 301 -13.77 25.32 17.44
N PHE A 302 -13.46 24.99 16.18
CA PHE A 302 -12.59 25.78 15.32
C PHE A 302 -13.06 25.75 13.87
N VAL A 303 -13.15 26.91 13.21
CA VAL A 303 -13.55 27.00 11.80
C VAL A 303 -12.32 27.17 10.94
N THR A 304 -12.12 26.26 10.02
CA THR A 304 -11.00 26.21 9.07
C THR A 304 -11.27 27.00 7.79
N LEU A 305 -10.23 27.24 6.97
CA LEU A 305 -10.30 28.01 5.70
C LEU A 305 -11.32 27.44 4.69
N ASP A 306 -11.69 26.16 4.82
CA ASP A 306 -12.75 25.53 4.00
C ASP A 306 -14.17 25.76 4.56
N GLU A 307 -14.33 26.71 5.47
CA GLU A 307 -15.59 27.12 6.14
C GLU A 307 -16.26 26.01 6.96
N LYS A 308 -15.52 24.94 7.31
CA LYS A 308 -16.05 23.84 8.13
C LYS A 308 -15.68 23.98 9.59
N GLU A 309 -16.68 23.82 10.47
CA GLU A 309 -16.46 23.70 11.90
C GLU A 309 -15.89 22.33 12.24
N ARG A 310 -14.80 22.29 13.00
CA ARG A 310 -14.13 21.10 13.47
C ARG A 310 -14.08 21.08 14.98
N ARG A 311 -14.10 19.90 15.56
CA ARG A 311 -13.90 19.68 16.99
C ARG A 311 -12.46 19.24 17.21
N LEU A 312 -11.68 20.06 17.88
CA LEU A 312 -10.27 19.83 18.15
C LEU A 312 -10.10 18.72 19.19
N SER A 313 -9.05 17.94 19.05
CA SER A 313 -8.57 17.07 20.11
C SER A 313 -7.57 17.83 21.00
N ALA A 314 -7.46 17.42 22.26
CA ALA A 314 -6.45 17.95 23.18
C ALA A 314 -5.00 17.65 22.72
N GLU A 315 -4.82 16.72 21.78
CA GLU A 315 -3.54 16.42 21.13
C GLU A 315 -3.23 17.32 19.93
N ASP A 316 -4.19 18.10 19.42
CA ASP A 316 -3.97 18.96 18.26
C ASP A 316 -3.17 20.19 18.69
N LEU A 317 -2.03 20.41 18.02
CA LEU A 317 -1.23 21.60 18.25
C LEU A 317 -1.81 22.78 17.48
N MET A 318 -1.99 23.91 18.16
CA MET A 318 -2.66 25.07 17.59
C MET A 318 -1.75 26.30 17.61
N ILE A 319 -1.88 27.12 16.58
CA ILE A 319 -1.34 28.47 16.54
C ILE A 319 -2.45 29.41 16.98
N CYS A 320 -2.23 30.14 18.07
CA CYS A 320 -3.20 31.04 18.67
C CYS A 320 -2.64 32.47 18.71
N ASN A 321 -3.52 33.46 18.70
CA ASN A 321 -3.18 34.82 19.17
C ASN A 321 -3.47 34.93 20.69
N ALA A 322 -3.50 36.11 21.25
CA ALA A 322 -3.76 36.32 22.69
C ALA A 322 -5.17 35.89 23.11
N GLU A 323 -6.14 35.83 22.22
CA GLU A 323 -7.56 35.62 22.49
C GLU A 323 -8.11 34.32 21.93
N GLU A 324 -7.72 33.95 20.71
CA GLU A 324 -8.35 32.85 19.95
C GLU A 324 -7.37 32.03 19.12
N PRO A 325 -7.75 30.79 18.70
CA PRO A 325 -7.00 29.98 17.77
C PRO A 325 -7.06 30.57 16.37
N MET A 326 -5.92 30.53 15.67
CA MET A 326 -5.75 31.05 14.31
C MET A 326 -5.48 29.98 13.27
N GLY A 327 -4.97 28.80 13.66
CA GLY A 327 -4.66 27.72 12.75
C GLY A 327 -4.30 26.43 13.46
N ILE A 328 -4.47 25.31 12.77
CA ILE A 328 -3.98 24.00 13.20
C ILE A 328 -2.54 23.90 12.70
N ALA A 329 -1.59 23.85 13.64
CA ALA A 329 -0.15 23.91 13.37
C ALA A 329 0.30 22.87 12.33
N GLY A 330 0.88 23.35 11.23
CA GLY A 330 1.36 22.51 10.12
C GLY A 330 0.29 21.80 9.30
N VAL A 331 -0.99 22.00 9.58
CA VAL A 331 -2.10 21.30 8.90
C VAL A 331 -2.96 22.25 8.09
N PHE A 332 -3.62 23.23 8.73
CA PHE A 332 -4.55 24.11 8.02
C PHE A 332 -4.85 25.40 8.78
N GLY A 333 -4.93 26.51 8.04
CA GLY A 333 -5.26 27.83 8.61
C GLY A 333 -6.72 27.99 9.01
N GLY A 334 -7.00 28.94 9.89
CA GLY A 334 -8.33 29.35 10.28
C GLY A 334 -8.96 30.34 9.33
N LEU A 335 -10.29 30.37 9.27
CA LEU A 335 -11.08 31.20 8.34
C LEU A 335 -10.78 32.70 8.47
N HIS A 336 -10.56 33.17 9.70
CA HIS A 336 -10.52 34.61 9.98
C HIS A 336 -9.11 35.22 9.96
N SER A 337 -8.05 34.43 9.90
CA SER A 337 -6.66 34.89 10.03
C SER A 337 -5.89 34.98 8.70
N GLY A 338 -6.52 34.61 7.59
CA GLY A 338 -5.89 34.56 6.27
C GLY A 338 -5.78 35.94 5.60
N ILE A 339 -5.01 36.03 4.51
CA ILE A 339 -4.79 37.22 3.70
C ILE A 339 -6.06 37.60 2.92
N LYS A 340 -6.48 38.84 3.03
CA LYS A 340 -7.64 39.46 2.36
C LYS A 340 -7.18 40.42 1.30
N ALA A 341 -8.07 40.85 0.41
CA ALA A 341 -7.75 41.77 -0.67
C ALA A 341 -7.31 43.15 -0.16
N ASP A 342 -7.76 43.56 1.04
CA ASP A 342 -7.47 44.83 1.70
C ASP A 342 -6.35 44.70 2.75
N THR A 343 -5.72 43.54 2.91
CA THR A 343 -4.60 43.38 3.83
C THR A 343 -3.41 44.22 3.42
N THR A 344 -2.91 45.03 4.34
CA THR A 344 -1.74 45.92 4.15
C THR A 344 -0.53 45.56 4.99
N ASP A 345 -0.75 44.86 6.10
CA ASP A 345 0.31 44.44 7.00
C ASP A 345 0.19 42.92 7.25
N ILE A 346 1.28 42.22 7.13
CA ILE A 346 1.30 40.75 7.25
C ILE A 346 2.32 40.29 8.29
N PHE A 347 2.05 39.12 8.88
CA PHE A 347 3.03 38.37 9.61
C PHE A 347 3.29 37.04 8.88
N LEU A 348 4.52 36.83 8.49
CA LEU A 348 4.93 35.63 7.75
C LEU A 348 5.52 34.62 8.74
N GLU A 349 5.01 33.39 8.71
CA GLU A 349 5.44 32.24 9.53
C GLU A 349 6.29 31.28 8.71
N SER A 350 7.35 30.76 9.34
CA SER A 350 8.14 29.62 8.90
C SER A 350 8.53 28.80 10.12
N ALA A 351 7.90 27.64 10.31
CA ALA A 351 8.06 26.87 11.52
C ALA A 351 8.47 25.42 11.23
N TRP A 352 8.88 24.71 12.28
CA TRP A 352 9.06 23.27 12.28
C TRP A 352 8.10 22.64 13.28
N PHE A 353 7.31 21.68 12.84
CA PHE A 353 6.36 20.92 13.67
C PHE A 353 6.70 19.44 13.67
N ASP A 354 6.35 18.74 14.77
CA ASP A 354 6.60 17.30 14.88
C ASP A 354 5.84 16.51 13.80
N PRO A 355 6.54 15.69 12.99
CA PRO A 355 5.93 14.94 11.89
C PRO A 355 4.81 14.01 12.34
N THR A 356 4.94 13.38 13.50
CA THR A 356 3.96 12.43 14.04
C THR A 356 2.68 13.14 14.47
N ASP A 357 2.81 14.27 15.13
CA ASP A 357 1.68 15.06 15.61
C ASP A 357 0.90 15.66 14.43
N VAL A 358 1.61 16.23 13.45
CA VAL A 358 0.97 16.73 12.21
C VAL A 358 0.24 15.60 11.48
N ARG A 359 0.86 14.44 11.33
CA ARG A 359 0.22 13.28 10.68
C ARG A 359 -1.05 12.84 11.40
N LYS A 360 -1.00 12.67 12.73
CA LYS A 360 -2.16 12.26 13.53
C LYS A 360 -3.32 13.26 13.41
N THR A 361 -3.02 14.54 13.52
CA THR A 361 -3.98 15.64 13.41
C THR A 361 -4.58 15.73 12.01
N SER A 362 -3.75 15.65 10.97
CA SER A 362 -4.18 15.63 9.56
C SER A 362 -5.17 14.47 9.28
N PHE A 363 -4.84 13.26 9.75
CA PHE A 363 -5.75 12.10 9.62
C PHE A 363 -7.03 12.27 10.42
N ARG A 364 -6.96 12.73 11.67
CA ARG A 364 -8.11 12.94 12.56
C ARG A 364 -9.16 13.86 11.93
N HIS A 365 -8.71 14.92 11.29
CA HIS A 365 -9.58 15.92 10.67
C HIS A 365 -9.85 15.67 9.18
N GLY A 366 -9.22 14.66 8.55
CA GLY A 366 -9.32 14.39 7.11
C GLY A 366 -8.75 15.50 6.24
N LEU A 367 -7.71 16.21 6.71
CA LEU A 367 -7.09 17.35 6.05
C LEU A 367 -5.73 16.96 5.44
N ARG A 368 -5.70 16.70 4.15
CA ARG A 368 -4.49 16.36 3.39
C ARG A 368 -4.03 17.56 2.57
N THR A 369 -3.44 18.56 3.21
CA THR A 369 -2.85 19.73 2.55
C THR A 369 -1.39 19.46 2.15
N ASP A 370 -0.86 20.22 1.18
CA ASP A 370 0.56 20.13 0.79
C ASP A 370 1.49 20.40 1.98
N ALA A 371 1.15 21.38 2.81
CA ALA A 371 1.88 21.68 4.05
C ALA A 371 1.91 20.47 4.98
N ALA A 372 0.74 19.85 5.26
CA ALA A 372 0.65 18.67 6.11
C ALA A 372 1.46 17.50 5.57
N VAL A 373 1.44 17.27 4.24
CA VAL A 373 2.23 16.22 3.59
C VAL A 373 3.72 16.47 3.72
N HIS A 374 4.18 17.72 3.65
CA HIS A 374 5.59 18.06 3.88
C HIS A 374 5.98 17.85 5.34
N PHE A 375 5.21 18.41 6.30
CA PHE A 375 5.53 18.28 7.72
C PHE A 375 5.49 16.85 8.21
N GLU A 376 4.50 16.03 7.79
CA GLU A 376 4.38 14.62 8.24
C GLU A 376 5.55 13.74 7.82
N LYS A 377 6.28 14.12 6.78
CA LYS A 377 7.48 13.40 6.32
C LYS A 377 8.76 13.89 6.96
N GLY A 378 8.70 15.00 7.70
CA GLY A 378 9.82 15.66 8.33
C GLY A 378 10.37 16.80 7.50
N MET A 379 10.87 17.83 8.17
CA MET A 379 11.35 19.07 7.54
C MET A 379 12.75 19.43 8.04
N ASP A 380 13.50 20.15 7.19
CA ASP A 380 14.80 20.70 7.56
C ASP A 380 14.61 21.88 8.55
N ILE A 381 14.80 21.58 9.83
CA ILE A 381 14.67 22.59 10.89
C ILE A 381 15.65 23.77 10.72
N SER A 382 16.76 23.56 10.02
CA SER A 382 17.76 24.63 9.77
C SER A 382 17.32 25.59 8.67
N GLY A 383 16.39 25.17 7.79
CA GLY A 383 15.92 25.89 6.62
C GLY A 383 14.92 27.02 6.91
N THR A 384 14.26 27.04 8.09
CA THR A 384 13.13 27.94 8.41
C THR A 384 13.44 29.42 8.15
N VAL A 385 14.55 29.93 8.65
CA VAL A 385 14.93 31.35 8.48
C VAL A 385 15.30 31.68 7.03
N ASN A 386 15.92 30.74 6.31
CA ASN A 386 16.29 30.96 4.91
C ASN A 386 15.05 31.03 4.02
N ALA A 387 14.09 30.13 4.21
CA ALA A 387 12.82 30.16 3.51
C ALA A 387 12.01 31.41 3.82
N LEU A 388 12.00 31.85 5.09
CA LEU A 388 11.37 33.11 5.52
C LEU A 388 11.98 34.32 4.78
N LYS A 389 13.32 34.41 4.73
CA LYS A 389 14.02 35.50 3.99
C LYS A 389 13.73 35.43 2.50
N ARG A 390 13.68 34.23 1.91
CA ARG A 390 13.37 34.07 0.48
C ARG A 390 11.97 34.57 0.17
N ALA A 391 10.98 34.16 0.95
CA ALA A 391 9.60 34.62 0.79
C ALA A 391 9.50 36.13 1.00
N ALA A 392 10.17 36.67 2.01
CA ALA A 392 10.20 38.13 2.26
C ALA A 392 10.77 38.89 1.07
N LEU A 393 11.86 38.47 0.45
CA LEU A 393 12.42 39.10 -0.73
C LEU A 393 11.43 39.11 -1.89
N LEU A 394 10.74 38.01 -2.14
CA LEU A 394 9.70 37.94 -3.18
C LEU A 394 8.51 38.84 -2.85
N ILE A 395 8.10 38.92 -1.59
CA ILE A 395 7.02 39.85 -1.16
C ILE A 395 7.44 41.27 -1.38
N LEU A 396 8.66 41.68 -0.98
CA LEU A 396 9.16 43.04 -1.19
C LEU A 396 9.22 43.42 -2.66
N GLU A 397 9.60 42.48 -3.54
CA GLU A 397 9.66 42.66 -4.98
C GLU A 397 8.26 42.77 -5.62
N LEU A 398 7.33 41.87 -5.25
CA LEU A 398 6.06 41.70 -5.95
C LEU A 398 4.88 42.39 -5.28
N ALA A 399 4.93 42.62 -3.98
CA ALA A 399 3.88 43.26 -3.21
C ALA A 399 4.31 44.58 -2.55
N GLY A 400 5.62 44.89 -2.55
CA GLY A 400 6.17 46.04 -1.86
C GLY A 400 6.23 45.83 -0.33
N GLY A 401 6.20 46.93 0.39
CA GLY A 401 6.21 46.90 1.86
C GLY A 401 7.59 47.13 2.45
N THR A 402 7.65 47.11 3.81
CA THR A 402 8.86 47.30 4.60
C THR A 402 8.90 46.24 5.69
N PRO A 403 9.99 45.45 5.79
CA PRO A 403 10.10 44.39 6.83
C PRO A 403 10.37 45.05 8.20
N ALA A 404 9.96 44.37 9.26
CA ALA A 404 10.27 44.74 10.64
C ALA A 404 11.79 44.75 10.88
N PRO A 405 12.26 45.43 11.95
CA PRO A 405 13.69 45.60 12.22
C PRO A 405 14.40 44.28 12.59
N GLU A 406 13.64 43.26 12.93
CA GLU A 406 14.20 41.94 13.29
C GLU A 406 13.29 40.79 12.85
N ILE A 407 13.91 39.64 12.62
CA ILE A 407 13.24 38.36 12.49
C ILE A 407 13.07 37.79 13.90
N VAL A 408 11.86 37.41 14.24
CA VAL A 408 11.61 36.63 15.47
C VAL A 408 11.92 35.16 15.18
N ASP A 409 12.89 34.59 15.89
CA ASP A 409 13.29 33.18 15.72
C ASP A 409 13.40 32.52 17.10
N VAL A 410 12.39 31.74 17.44
CA VAL A 410 12.32 31.02 18.73
C VAL A 410 12.69 29.58 18.51
N TYR A 411 13.85 29.18 19.04
CA TYR A 411 14.39 27.82 18.99
C TYR A 411 14.82 27.43 20.41
N PRO A 412 13.88 26.94 21.25
CA PRO A 412 14.15 26.75 22.71
C PRO A 412 15.26 25.75 22.98
N GLU A 413 15.28 24.67 22.24
CA GLU A 413 16.21 23.55 22.41
C GLU A 413 16.92 23.22 21.08
N PRO A 414 17.99 23.94 20.73
CA PRO A 414 18.73 23.66 19.51
C PRO A 414 19.27 22.23 19.44
N GLY A 415 18.83 21.48 18.43
CA GLY A 415 19.26 20.10 18.22
C GLY A 415 20.74 20.00 17.86
N LYS A 416 21.30 18.81 17.98
CA LYS A 416 22.64 18.46 17.49
C LYS A 416 22.54 17.60 16.25
N LYS A 417 23.42 17.82 15.30
CA LYS A 417 23.53 16.95 14.13
C LYS A 417 23.86 15.52 14.55
N THR A 418 23.17 14.56 13.96
CA THR A 418 23.50 13.14 14.12
C THR A 418 24.88 12.87 13.53
N GLU A 419 25.71 12.15 14.26
CA GLU A 419 27.03 11.73 13.79
C GLU A 419 27.01 10.23 13.49
N VAL A 420 27.48 9.84 12.30
CA VAL A 420 27.53 8.44 11.88
C VAL A 420 28.96 8.09 11.50
N MET A 421 29.40 6.90 11.94
CA MET A 421 30.71 6.35 11.57
C MET A 421 30.54 5.21 10.56
N LEU A 422 31.15 5.34 9.40
CA LEU A 422 31.17 4.34 8.35
C LEU A 422 32.58 3.73 8.24
N LYS A 423 32.69 2.41 8.42
CA LYS A 423 33.89 1.63 8.08
C LYS A 423 33.83 1.20 6.62
N LEU A 424 34.91 1.35 5.87
CA LEU A 424 34.89 1.00 4.46
C LEU A 424 34.75 -0.52 4.22
N ASP A 425 35.25 -1.35 5.12
CA ASP A 425 35.02 -2.80 5.05
C ASP A 425 33.54 -3.14 5.14
N TYR A 426 32.76 -2.41 5.97
CA TYR A 426 31.31 -2.56 6.05
C TYR A 426 30.64 -2.10 4.75
N LEU A 427 31.06 -0.95 4.20
CA LEU A 427 30.58 -0.46 2.90
C LEU A 427 30.84 -1.49 1.79
N ARG A 428 32.06 -2.00 1.68
CA ARG A 428 32.45 -3.00 0.65
C ARG A 428 31.65 -4.30 0.80
N LYS A 429 31.48 -4.76 2.03
CA LYS A 429 30.75 -6.01 2.32
C LYS A 429 29.28 -5.89 2.00
N LEU A 430 28.63 -4.77 2.36
CA LEU A 430 27.20 -4.59 2.17
C LEU A 430 26.86 -4.28 0.71
N SER A 431 27.66 -3.43 0.05
CA SER A 431 27.45 -3.03 -1.35
C SER A 431 27.90 -4.09 -2.37
N GLY A 432 28.86 -4.94 -2.01
CA GLY A 432 29.50 -5.86 -2.96
C GLY A 432 30.52 -5.21 -3.91
N LYS A 433 30.79 -3.88 -3.77
CA LYS A 433 31.74 -3.12 -4.60
C LYS A 433 32.94 -2.66 -3.76
N GLY A 434 34.15 -2.68 -4.36
CA GLY A 434 35.42 -2.28 -3.72
C GLY A 434 35.59 -0.76 -3.64
N TYR A 435 34.70 -0.04 -2.98
CA TYR A 435 34.81 1.41 -2.81
C TYR A 435 36.14 1.81 -2.13
N VAL A 436 36.71 2.91 -2.62
CA VAL A 436 37.88 3.56 -1.99
C VAL A 436 37.43 4.77 -1.17
N LEU A 437 38.24 5.13 -0.17
CA LEU A 437 37.95 6.20 0.78
C LEU A 437 37.61 7.55 0.09
N THR A 438 38.41 7.92 -0.92
CA THR A 438 38.22 9.18 -1.66
C THR A 438 36.93 9.25 -2.44
N GLU A 439 36.47 8.12 -2.99
CA GLU A 439 35.22 8.02 -3.72
C GLU A 439 34.01 8.19 -2.76
N ALA A 440 33.98 7.44 -1.67
CA ALA A 440 32.94 7.56 -0.65
C ALA A 440 32.85 8.99 -0.06
N LEU A 441 33.97 9.60 0.25
CA LEU A 441 34.05 10.98 0.73
C LEU A 441 33.52 12.00 -0.28
N ARG A 442 33.85 11.83 -1.57
CA ARG A 442 33.34 12.73 -2.63
C ARG A 442 31.84 12.69 -2.73
N ILE A 443 31.25 11.49 -2.74
CA ILE A 443 29.79 11.32 -2.79
C ILE A 443 29.13 11.93 -1.56
N LEU A 444 29.58 11.60 -0.36
CA LEU A 444 29.01 12.11 0.87
C LEU A 444 29.07 13.64 0.96
N ARG A 445 30.20 14.23 0.56
CA ARG A 445 30.36 15.70 0.52
C ARG A 445 29.41 16.36 -0.50
N ALA A 446 29.26 15.75 -1.68
CA ALA A 446 28.35 16.25 -2.70
C ALA A 446 26.88 16.24 -2.23
N LEU A 447 26.51 15.33 -1.34
CA LEU A 447 25.21 15.25 -0.68
C LEU A 447 25.07 16.18 0.56
N GLY A 448 26.12 16.90 0.92
CA GLY A 448 26.11 17.84 2.05
C GLY A 448 26.49 17.25 3.41
N PHE A 449 27.01 16.01 3.48
CA PHE A 449 27.56 15.45 4.70
C PHE A 449 28.86 16.13 5.10
N GLU A 450 28.92 16.65 6.31
CA GLU A 450 30.14 17.29 6.84
C GLU A 450 31.11 16.23 7.36
N THR A 451 32.31 16.20 6.83
CA THR A 451 33.33 15.27 7.31
C THR A 451 33.91 15.75 8.64
N ILE A 452 33.64 15.03 9.74
CA ILE A 452 34.17 15.34 11.08
C ILE A 452 35.57 14.76 11.22
N ARG A 453 35.77 13.50 10.84
CA ARG A 453 37.05 12.81 10.99
C ARG A 453 37.20 11.72 9.93
N VAL A 454 38.41 11.62 9.41
CA VAL A 454 38.89 10.53 8.55
C VAL A 454 39.99 9.81 9.28
N SER A 455 39.92 8.48 9.36
CA SER A 455 40.98 7.64 9.90
C SER A 455 41.42 6.66 8.83
N GLU A 456 42.54 6.98 8.16
CA GLU A 456 43.14 6.09 7.15
C GLU A 456 43.60 4.76 7.79
N ALA A 457 44.16 4.81 9.01
CA ALA A 457 44.61 3.62 9.72
C ALA A 457 43.49 2.67 10.12
N ALA A 458 42.25 3.20 10.32
CA ALA A 458 41.06 2.42 10.65
C ALA A 458 40.16 2.22 9.43
N ASP A 459 40.52 2.74 8.24
CA ASP A 459 39.69 2.74 7.00
C ASP A 459 38.23 3.15 7.27
N ALA A 460 38.06 4.29 7.99
CA ALA A 460 36.77 4.73 8.49
C ALA A 460 36.56 6.25 8.32
N ILE A 461 35.31 6.64 8.10
CA ILE A 461 34.82 8.00 7.97
C ILE A 461 33.81 8.30 9.07
N ARG A 462 33.93 9.44 9.77
CA ARG A 462 32.87 9.97 10.63
C ARG A 462 32.35 11.25 10.01
N VAL A 463 31.02 11.32 9.82
CA VAL A 463 30.33 12.46 9.24
C VAL A 463 29.24 12.97 10.16
N ALA A 464 28.94 14.27 10.08
CA ALA A 464 27.70 14.85 10.59
C ALA A 464 26.66 14.85 9.47
N VAL A 465 25.50 14.33 9.80
CA VAL A 465 24.34 14.24 8.91
C VAL A 465 23.72 15.65 8.71
N PRO A 466 23.48 16.08 7.47
CA PRO A 466 22.80 17.35 7.24
C PRO A 466 21.35 17.31 7.72
N TRP A 467 20.81 18.43 8.18
CA TRP A 467 19.46 18.52 8.74
C TRP A 467 18.34 18.11 7.79
N HIS A 468 18.57 18.20 6.49
CA HIS A 468 17.60 17.79 5.46
C HIS A 468 17.55 16.27 5.22
N LYS A 469 18.39 15.47 5.93
CA LYS A 469 18.38 13.99 5.86
C LYS A 469 18.18 13.38 7.27
N PRO A 470 17.05 13.63 7.92
CA PRO A 470 16.79 13.17 9.28
C PRO A 470 16.63 11.64 9.41
N ASP A 471 16.41 10.94 8.29
CA ASP A 471 16.31 9.49 8.15
C ASP A 471 17.66 8.80 8.32
N VAL A 472 18.76 9.49 7.98
CA VAL A 472 20.11 8.91 8.04
C VAL A 472 20.60 8.87 9.49
N SER A 473 20.68 7.68 10.07
CA SER A 473 21.08 7.47 11.47
C SER A 473 22.05 6.31 11.67
N LEU A 474 22.14 5.40 10.70
CA LEU A 474 22.95 4.18 10.75
C LEU A 474 24.03 4.16 9.66
N PRO A 475 25.10 3.37 9.83
CA PRO A 475 26.08 3.16 8.75
C PRO A 475 25.48 2.60 7.46
N ALA A 476 24.41 1.80 7.56
CA ALA A 476 23.70 1.27 6.40
C ALA A 476 23.08 2.37 5.54
N ASP A 477 22.55 3.42 6.16
CA ASP A 477 21.94 4.55 5.46
C ASP A 477 22.99 5.32 4.66
N LEU A 478 24.22 5.45 5.20
CA LEU A 478 25.35 6.03 4.44
C LEU A 478 25.79 5.14 3.27
N VAL A 479 25.68 3.82 3.41
CA VAL A 479 25.93 2.89 2.29
C VAL A 479 24.91 3.09 1.20
N GLU A 480 23.61 3.22 1.56
CA GLU A 480 22.52 3.52 0.62
C GLU A 480 22.79 4.82 -0.13
N GLU A 481 23.11 5.91 0.58
CA GLU A 481 23.40 7.21 -0.01
C GLU A 481 24.59 7.14 -1.00
N ILE A 482 25.63 6.38 -0.68
CA ILE A 482 26.77 6.18 -1.58
C ILE A 482 26.37 5.38 -2.82
N MET A 483 25.64 4.27 -2.62
CA MET A 483 25.27 3.38 -3.71
C MET A 483 24.28 4.00 -4.68
N ARG A 484 23.29 4.77 -4.19
CA ARG A 484 22.31 5.42 -5.06
C ARG A 484 22.92 6.48 -5.96
N ILE A 485 23.92 7.25 -5.46
CA ILE A 485 24.63 8.25 -6.26
C ILE A 485 25.62 7.61 -7.24
N ASP A 486 26.30 6.56 -6.81
CA ASP A 486 27.17 5.78 -7.70
C ASP A 486 26.40 5.04 -8.79
N GLY A 487 25.20 4.59 -8.48
CA GLY A 487 24.29 3.81 -9.35
C GLY A 487 24.41 2.31 -9.10
N LEU A 488 23.28 1.67 -8.86
CA LEU A 488 23.20 0.22 -8.60
C LEU A 488 23.67 -0.61 -9.81
N ASP A 489 23.50 -0.07 -11.02
CA ASP A 489 23.95 -0.72 -12.27
C ASP A 489 25.49 -0.81 -12.36
N ASN A 490 26.22 -0.03 -11.58
CA ASN A 490 27.69 -0.05 -11.51
C ASN A 490 28.23 -1.13 -10.55
N ILE A 491 27.36 -1.95 -9.96
CA ILE A 491 27.72 -3.06 -9.09
C ILE A 491 27.75 -4.34 -9.91
N ALA A 492 28.93 -4.93 -10.04
CA ALA A 492 29.08 -6.16 -10.80
C ALA A 492 28.35 -7.33 -10.12
N ILE A 493 27.50 -8.02 -10.86
CA ILE A 493 26.88 -9.26 -10.39
C ILE A 493 27.93 -10.36 -10.43
N PRO A 494 28.28 -11.00 -9.27
CA PRO A 494 29.27 -12.05 -9.24
C PRO A 494 28.79 -13.29 -10.02
N ALA A 495 29.69 -13.91 -10.80
CA ALA A 495 29.36 -15.13 -11.54
C ALA A 495 29.07 -16.33 -10.61
N THR A 496 29.57 -16.28 -9.39
CA THR A 496 29.39 -17.34 -8.38
C THR A 496 29.05 -16.72 -7.03
N ILE A 497 28.12 -17.35 -6.31
CA ILE A 497 27.77 -16.98 -4.94
C ILE A 497 28.29 -18.07 -4.01
N ALA A 498 29.14 -17.69 -3.04
CA ALA A 498 29.53 -18.59 -1.96
C ALA A 498 28.44 -18.58 -0.88
N ILE A 499 27.75 -19.71 -0.74
CA ILE A 499 26.71 -19.87 0.27
C ILE A 499 27.19 -20.92 1.28
N SER A 500 27.21 -20.56 2.56
CA SER A 500 27.30 -21.57 3.62
C SER A 500 25.91 -22.23 3.73
N PRO A 501 25.78 -23.54 3.49
CA PRO A 501 24.49 -24.19 3.62
C PRO A 501 23.97 -24.06 5.05
N ALA A 502 22.76 -23.59 5.21
CA ALA A 502 22.10 -23.62 6.49
C ALA A 502 21.85 -25.09 6.88
N VAL A 503 22.38 -25.49 8.03
CA VAL A 503 22.00 -26.77 8.61
C VAL A 503 20.62 -26.57 9.24
N GLU A 504 19.59 -26.89 8.47
CA GLU A 504 18.21 -26.79 8.92
C GLU A 504 17.99 -27.84 10.02
N LYS A 505 17.75 -27.38 11.25
CA LYS A 505 17.53 -28.28 12.40
C LYS A 505 16.23 -29.11 12.24
N ASP A 506 15.35 -28.74 11.33
CA ASP A 506 14.01 -29.29 11.19
C ASP A 506 13.62 -29.62 9.73
N ALA A 507 14.59 -30.06 8.92
CA ALA A 507 14.37 -30.52 7.55
C ALA A 507 13.28 -31.61 7.46
N SER A 508 13.06 -32.36 8.56
CA SER A 508 12.02 -33.38 8.67
C SER A 508 10.61 -32.78 8.52
N ARG A 509 10.31 -31.63 9.08
CA ARG A 509 8.98 -30.98 8.98
C ARG A 509 8.61 -30.65 7.54
N ALA A 510 9.52 -30.04 6.79
CA ALA A 510 9.31 -29.73 5.38
C ALA A 510 9.14 -31.00 4.53
N ALA A 511 9.94 -32.02 4.79
CA ALA A 511 9.85 -33.31 4.12
C ALA A 511 8.49 -34.00 4.38
N TYR A 512 8.01 -33.99 5.62
CA TYR A 512 6.69 -34.55 5.97
C TYR A 512 5.57 -33.77 5.29
N LYS A 513 5.62 -32.43 5.29
CA LYS A 513 4.64 -31.58 4.59
C LYS A 513 4.57 -31.97 3.12
N THR A 514 5.71 -32.06 2.45
CA THR A 514 5.80 -32.46 1.05
C THR A 514 5.26 -33.86 0.79
N SER A 515 5.61 -34.83 1.64
CA SER A 515 5.16 -36.21 1.51
C SER A 515 3.64 -36.36 1.69
N VAL A 516 3.07 -35.65 2.67
CA VAL A 516 1.62 -35.59 2.91
C VAL A 516 0.90 -34.90 1.74
N ALA A 517 1.43 -33.78 1.24
CA ALA A 517 0.85 -33.08 0.10
C ALA A 517 0.83 -34.00 -1.15
N HIS A 518 1.94 -34.66 -1.48
CA HIS A 518 2.00 -35.61 -2.60
C HIS A 518 1.03 -36.79 -2.43
N TYR A 519 0.90 -37.33 -1.23
CA TYR A 519 -0.07 -38.35 -0.96
C TYR A 519 -1.50 -37.87 -1.20
N LEU A 520 -1.87 -36.70 -0.69
CA LEU A 520 -3.21 -36.14 -0.86
C LEU A 520 -3.51 -35.83 -2.35
N VAL A 521 -2.55 -35.28 -3.08
CA VAL A 521 -2.66 -35.09 -4.53
C VAL A 521 -2.86 -36.43 -5.25
N GLY A 522 -2.12 -37.46 -4.86
CA GLY A 522 -2.29 -38.83 -5.36
C GLY A 522 -3.67 -39.46 -5.05
N GLN A 523 -4.35 -39.00 -4.00
CA GLN A 523 -5.74 -39.35 -3.66
C GLN A 523 -6.78 -38.44 -4.38
N GLY A 524 -6.34 -37.54 -5.26
CA GLY A 524 -7.21 -36.66 -6.04
C GLY A 524 -7.64 -35.40 -5.32
N PHE A 525 -6.89 -34.96 -4.30
CA PHE A 525 -7.09 -33.68 -3.66
C PHE A 525 -6.39 -32.56 -4.44
N ASN A 526 -6.95 -31.36 -4.37
CA ASN A 526 -6.32 -30.13 -4.82
C ASN A 526 -5.91 -29.30 -3.59
N GLU A 527 -4.70 -28.78 -3.62
CA GLU A 527 -4.25 -27.81 -2.62
C GLU A 527 -4.93 -26.49 -2.84
N ILE A 528 -5.43 -25.88 -1.77
CA ILE A 528 -5.97 -24.52 -1.79
C ILE A 528 -5.18 -23.65 -0.83
N LEU A 529 -5.21 -22.36 -1.08
CA LEU A 529 -4.66 -21.34 -0.22
C LEU A 529 -5.71 -20.26 0.00
N THR A 530 -6.25 -20.21 1.20
CA THR A 530 -7.27 -19.23 1.57
C THR A 530 -6.67 -18.07 2.37
N ASN A 531 -7.36 -16.91 2.40
CA ASN A 531 -6.90 -15.77 3.16
C ASN A 531 -7.00 -16.04 4.66
N SER A 532 -5.95 -15.67 5.40
CA SER A 532 -5.97 -15.73 6.88
C SER A 532 -6.85 -14.64 7.50
N ILE A 533 -7.10 -13.55 6.80
CA ILE A 533 -8.06 -12.51 7.21
C ILE A 533 -9.42 -12.90 6.65
N THR A 534 -10.43 -12.92 7.52
CA THR A 534 -11.78 -13.38 7.19
C THR A 534 -12.85 -12.51 7.85
N ASN A 535 -14.12 -12.90 7.67
CA ASN A 535 -15.28 -12.15 8.13
C ASN A 535 -15.69 -12.57 9.55
N SER A 536 -15.74 -11.61 10.48
CA SER A 536 -16.23 -11.83 11.86
C SER A 536 -17.65 -12.38 11.92
N ALA A 537 -18.47 -12.09 10.91
CA ALA A 537 -19.86 -12.60 10.85
C ALA A 537 -19.97 -14.14 10.79
N TYR A 538 -18.89 -14.86 10.49
CA TYR A 538 -18.87 -16.33 10.47
C TYR A 538 -18.81 -16.94 11.87
N PHE A 539 -18.40 -16.19 12.87
CA PHE A 539 -18.07 -16.68 14.19
C PHE A 539 -19.09 -16.25 15.24
N SER A 540 -19.21 -17.03 16.30
CA SER A 540 -20.03 -16.70 17.47
C SER A 540 -19.34 -15.65 18.35
N GLU A 541 -20.10 -14.99 19.22
CA GLU A 541 -19.54 -14.01 20.19
C GLU A 541 -18.46 -14.63 21.08
N SER A 542 -18.63 -15.88 21.48
CA SER A 542 -17.66 -16.62 22.30
C SER A 542 -16.35 -16.87 21.56
N GLU A 543 -16.38 -17.13 20.26
CA GLU A 543 -15.18 -17.28 19.42
C GLU A 543 -14.53 -15.91 19.19
N LEU A 544 -15.32 -14.87 18.93
CA LEU A 544 -14.82 -13.52 18.71
C LEU A 544 -14.15 -12.90 19.95
N ALA A 545 -14.47 -13.39 21.14
CA ALA A 545 -13.83 -12.94 22.38
C ALA A 545 -12.31 -13.25 22.42
N THR A 546 -11.88 -14.32 21.72
CA THR A 546 -10.48 -14.73 21.63
C THR A 546 -9.89 -14.58 20.23
N THR A 547 -10.60 -13.94 19.32
CA THR A 547 -10.16 -13.73 17.92
C THR A 547 -9.36 -12.44 17.78
N VAL A 548 -8.32 -12.46 16.98
CA VAL A 548 -7.52 -11.29 16.65
C VAL A 548 -8.30 -10.40 15.69
N LYS A 549 -8.64 -9.19 16.13
CA LYS A 549 -9.36 -8.20 15.33
C LYS A 549 -8.39 -7.26 14.63
N MET A 550 -8.69 -6.92 13.38
CA MET A 550 -7.91 -5.95 12.62
C MET A 550 -8.26 -4.53 13.07
N ILE A 551 -7.25 -3.70 13.27
CA ILE A 551 -7.44 -2.27 13.58
C ILE A 551 -7.83 -1.50 12.32
N ASN A 552 -7.19 -1.81 11.18
CA ASN A 552 -7.38 -1.14 9.90
C ASN A 552 -7.79 -2.18 8.85
N ASN A 553 -9.03 -2.66 8.90
CA ASN A 553 -9.55 -3.62 7.94
C ASN A 553 -9.75 -2.98 6.55
N LEU A 554 -9.39 -3.71 5.51
CA LEU A 554 -9.55 -3.28 4.11
C LEU A 554 -11.03 -3.22 3.68
N SER A 555 -11.88 -4.06 4.26
CA SER A 555 -13.31 -4.10 4.02
C SER A 555 -14.03 -4.68 5.22
N ALA A 556 -15.34 -4.43 5.33
CA ALA A 556 -16.19 -4.99 6.39
C ALA A 556 -16.22 -6.53 6.41
N GLY A 557 -15.86 -7.18 5.32
CA GLY A 557 -15.77 -8.64 5.21
C GLY A 557 -14.41 -9.24 5.53
N LEU A 558 -13.40 -8.42 5.86
CA LEU A 558 -12.02 -8.85 6.14
C LEU A 558 -11.51 -8.13 7.39
N ASP A 559 -12.08 -8.46 8.55
CA ASP A 559 -11.92 -7.70 9.78
C ASP A 559 -11.30 -8.50 10.96
N VAL A 560 -11.13 -9.84 10.80
CA VAL A 560 -10.53 -10.70 11.82
C VAL A 560 -9.56 -11.72 11.21
N LEU A 561 -8.56 -12.15 11.99
CA LEU A 561 -7.76 -13.32 11.64
C LEU A 561 -8.55 -14.60 12.00
N ARG A 562 -8.50 -15.60 11.11
CA ARG A 562 -9.27 -16.86 11.25
C ARG A 562 -8.90 -17.64 12.52
N PRO A 563 -9.86 -17.92 13.41
CA PRO A 563 -9.66 -18.81 14.55
C PRO A 563 -9.77 -20.29 14.20
N SER A 564 -10.25 -20.62 13.00
CA SER A 564 -10.50 -21.95 12.48
C SER A 564 -10.19 -22.02 10.98
N MET A 565 -9.80 -23.17 10.49
CA MET A 565 -9.61 -23.43 9.06
C MET A 565 -10.93 -23.64 8.31
N LEU A 566 -12.01 -23.96 9.03
CA LEU A 566 -13.26 -24.47 8.44
C LEU A 566 -13.93 -23.44 7.53
N GLU A 567 -14.16 -22.23 8.01
CA GLU A 567 -15.01 -21.23 7.34
C GLU A 567 -14.43 -20.78 6.00
N THR A 568 -13.12 -20.50 5.95
CA THR A 568 -12.44 -20.10 4.72
C THR A 568 -12.42 -21.20 3.66
N GLY A 569 -12.35 -22.46 4.11
CA GLY A 569 -12.52 -23.62 3.23
C GLY A 569 -13.95 -23.76 2.72
N LEU A 570 -14.96 -23.48 3.56
CA LEU A 570 -16.37 -23.48 3.13
C LEU A 570 -16.65 -22.44 2.04
N GLU A 571 -16.03 -21.25 2.11
CA GLU A 571 -16.10 -20.25 1.02
C GLU A 571 -15.59 -20.82 -0.30
N SER A 572 -14.44 -21.49 -0.27
CA SER A 572 -13.84 -22.12 -1.45
C SER A 572 -14.72 -23.24 -2.01
N ILE A 573 -15.32 -24.05 -1.15
CA ILE A 573 -16.29 -25.09 -1.54
C ILE A 573 -17.52 -24.46 -2.19
N ALA A 574 -18.16 -23.48 -1.53
CA ALA A 574 -19.33 -22.79 -2.05
C ALA A 574 -19.06 -22.16 -3.41
N TYR A 575 -17.92 -21.50 -3.57
CA TYR A 575 -17.49 -20.92 -4.84
C TYR A 575 -17.46 -21.92 -5.99
N ASN A 576 -16.94 -23.13 -5.75
CA ASN A 576 -16.83 -24.17 -6.77
C ASN A 576 -18.16 -24.87 -7.02
N LEU A 577 -18.97 -25.14 -5.99
CA LEU A 577 -20.31 -25.70 -6.15
C LEU A 577 -21.23 -24.80 -6.98
N ASN A 578 -21.14 -23.49 -6.79
CA ASN A 578 -21.88 -22.51 -7.60
C ASN A 578 -21.46 -22.51 -9.08
N ARG A 579 -20.27 -23.08 -9.37
CA ARG A 579 -19.78 -23.33 -10.73
C ARG A 579 -20.01 -24.74 -11.24
N LYS A 580 -20.93 -25.47 -10.58
CA LYS A 580 -21.35 -26.83 -10.94
C LYS A 580 -20.28 -27.92 -10.79
N THR A 581 -19.26 -27.70 -9.99
CA THR A 581 -18.29 -28.72 -9.62
C THR A 581 -18.76 -29.42 -8.35
N ALA A 582 -19.49 -30.50 -8.48
CA ALA A 582 -20.14 -31.16 -7.32
C ALA A 582 -19.20 -32.06 -6.49
N ARG A 583 -18.13 -32.57 -7.09
CA ARG A 583 -17.17 -33.47 -6.43
C ARG A 583 -15.91 -32.69 -6.13
N LEU A 584 -15.67 -32.34 -4.86
CA LEU A 584 -14.55 -31.55 -4.43
C LEU A 584 -13.78 -32.26 -3.29
N ARG A 585 -12.47 -32.21 -3.40
CA ARG A 585 -11.51 -32.65 -2.39
C ARG A 585 -10.41 -31.62 -2.32
N PHE A 586 -10.41 -30.86 -1.23
CA PHE A 586 -9.43 -29.81 -1.02
C PHE A 586 -8.63 -30.06 0.25
N PHE A 587 -7.38 -29.63 0.24
CA PHE A 587 -6.57 -29.56 1.44
C PHE A 587 -5.83 -28.22 1.51
N GLU A 588 -5.57 -27.79 2.73
CA GLU A 588 -4.83 -26.55 3.00
C GLU A 588 -3.92 -26.71 4.21
N PHE A 589 -2.64 -26.42 4.04
CA PHE A 589 -1.75 -26.14 5.16
C PHE A 589 -1.85 -24.67 5.52
N GLY A 590 -2.44 -24.36 6.64
CA GLY A 590 -2.70 -23.01 7.07
C GLY A 590 -2.45 -22.77 8.55
N LYS A 591 -2.66 -21.54 8.99
CA LYS A 591 -2.56 -21.16 10.39
C LYS A 591 -3.91 -20.67 10.93
N THR A 592 -4.13 -20.93 12.20
CA THR A 592 -5.18 -20.31 13.00
C THR A 592 -4.57 -19.36 14.02
N TYR A 593 -5.35 -18.37 14.45
CA TYR A 593 -4.87 -17.30 15.30
C TYR A 593 -5.79 -17.09 16.50
N ARG A 594 -5.18 -16.85 17.66
CA ARG A 594 -5.90 -16.60 18.91
C ARG A 594 -5.25 -15.45 19.68
N SER A 595 -6.07 -14.66 20.35
CA SER A 595 -5.67 -13.58 21.25
C SER A 595 -6.11 -13.89 22.67
N ASP A 596 -5.17 -13.89 23.59
CA ASP A 596 -5.43 -13.94 25.05
C ASP A 596 -5.21 -12.55 25.69
N GLY A 597 -5.26 -11.49 24.89
CA GLY A 597 -5.08 -10.09 25.27
C GLY A 597 -3.99 -9.41 24.44
N VAL A 598 -3.85 -8.08 24.63
CA VAL A 598 -2.86 -7.29 23.91
C VAL A 598 -1.44 -7.80 24.16
N GLY A 599 -0.71 -8.10 23.07
CA GLY A 599 0.64 -8.65 23.13
C GLY A 599 0.72 -10.16 23.43
N LYS A 600 -0.43 -10.86 23.58
CA LYS A 600 -0.49 -12.29 23.83
C LYS A 600 -1.25 -12.98 22.69
N TYR A 601 -0.52 -13.34 21.67
CA TYR A 601 -1.07 -13.96 20.46
C TYR A 601 -0.49 -15.36 20.29
N THR A 602 -1.34 -16.29 19.86
CA THR A 602 -0.95 -17.67 19.57
C THR A 602 -1.25 -17.97 18.11
N GLU A 603 -0.29 -18.55 17.41
CA GLU A 603 -0.46 -19.12 16.08
C GLU A 603 -0.31 -20.62 16.15
N ALA A 604 -1.19 -21.36 15.48
CA ALA A 604 -1.09 -22.81 15.35
C ALA A 604 -1.16 -23.23 13.89
N ASN A 605 -0.28 -24.15 13.47
CA ASN A 605 -0.31 -24.72 12.13
C ASN A 605 -1.31 -25.88 12.08
N HIS A 606 -2.12 -25.88 11.02
CA HIS A 606 -3.13 -26.91 10.76
C HIS A 606 -3.00 -27.45 9.34
N LEU A 607 -3.50 -28.69 9.15
CA LEU A 607 -3.86 -29.22 7.84
C LEU A 607 -5.37 -29.44 7.84
N GLY A 608 -6.09 -28.61 7.08
CA GLY A 608 -7.53 -28.78 6.85
C GLY A 608 -7.80 -29.63 5.61
N LEU A 609 -8.71 -30.62 5.71
CA LEU A 609 -9.20 -31.36 4.54
C LEU A 609 -10.70 -31.12 4.40
N TYR A 610 -11.15 -30.92 3.15
CA TYR A 610 -12.55 -30.65 2.82
C TYR A 610 -12.99 -31.60 1.72
N LEU A 611 -13.99 -32.42 2.00
CA LEU A 611 -14.45 -33.46 1.08
C LEU A 611 -15.98 -33.37 0.91
N THR A 612 -16.43 -33.28 -0.33
CA THR A 612 -17.86 -33.29 -0.64
C THR A 612 -18.12 -33.94 -2.00
N GLY A 613 -19.36 -34.40 -2.19
CA GLY A 613 -19.78 -35.14 -3.39
C GLY A 613 -19.42 -36.63 -3.35
N PRO A 614 -19.75 -37.38 -4.38
CA PRO A 614 -19.59 -38.85 -4.41
C PRO A 614 -18.10 -39.23 -4.40
N LEU A 615 -17.79 -40.34 -3.76
CA LEU A 615 -16.47 -40.96 -3.81
C LEU A 615 -16.16 -41.47 -5.21
N GLN A 616 -17.15 -42.04 -5.87
CA GLN A 616 -17.10 -42.50 -7.25
C GLN A 616 -18.40 -42.11 -7.95
N GLU A 617 -18.29 -41.50 -9.10
CA GLU A 617 -19.44 -41.18 -9.93
C GLU A 617 -19.98 -42.44 -10.62
N GLU A 618 -21.26 -42.41 -10.98
CA GLU A 618 -21.88 -43.46 -11.76
C GLU A 618 -21.20 -43.58 -13.11
N SER A 619 -20.91 -44.81 -13.52
CA SER A 619 -20.29 -45.10 -14.78
C SER A 619 -20.86 -46.41 -15.37
N TRP A 620 -20.52 -46.68 -16.60
CA TRP A 620 -20.88 -47.96 -17.21
C TRP A 620 -20.33 -49.21 -16.48
N LYS A 621 -19.31 -49.00 -15.63
CA LYS A 621 -18.65 -50.07 -14.86
C LYS A 621 -19.26 -50.29 -13.48
N GLY A 622 -19.99 -49.31 -12.94
CA GLY A 622 -20.54 -49.45 -11.61
C GLY A 622 -21.40 -48.26 -11.15
N LYS A 623 -22.16 -48.47 -10.10
CA LYS A 623 -23.01 -47.48 -9.46
C LYS A 623 -22.18 -46.39 -8.75
N ALA A 624 -22.78 -45.24 -8.57
CA ALA A 624 -22.19 -44.19 -7.73
C ALA A 624 -21.96 -44.74 -6.31
N ARG A 625 -20.86 -44.30 -5.72
CA ARG A 625 -20.53 -44.57 -4.33
C ARG A 625 -20.43 -43.29 -3.58
N ASP A 626 -21.19 -43.17 -2.51
CA ASP A 626 -21.19 -41.98 -1.67
C ASP A 626 -19.90 -41.90 -0.82
N LEU A 627 -19.52 -40.69 -0.50
CA LEU A 627 -18.48 -40.40 0.48
C LEU A 627 -19.04 -40.72 1.87
N ASP A 628 -18.26 -41.43 2.68
CA ASP A 628 -18.64 -41.80 4.03
C ASP A 628 -17.51 -41.57 5.05
N ILE A 629 -17.84 -41.66 6.32
CA ILE A 629 -16.90 -41.45 7.42
C ILE A 629 -15.80 -42.54 7.43
N PHE A 630 -16.04 -43.74 6.86
CA PHE A 630 -15.05 -44.78 6.80
C PHE A 630 -13.93 -44.51 5.82
N TYR A 631 -14.26 -43.86 4.68
CA TYR A 631 -13.25 -43.36 3.76
C TYR A 631 -12.38 -42.26 4.41
N VAL A 632 -13.02 -41.31 5.11
CA VAL A 632 -12.31 -40.24 5.82
C VAL A 632 -11.42 -40.84 6.93
N LYS A 633 -11.91 -41.83 7.67
CA LYS A 633 -11.13 -42.56 8.67
C LYS A 633 -9.88 -43.18 8.07
N GLY A 634 -10.02 -43.94 6.97
CA GLY A 634 -8.89 -44.59 6.27
C GLY A 634 -7.86 -43.57 5.77
N LEU A 635 -8.31 -42.40 5.32
CA LEU A 635 -7.45 -41.27 4.92
C LEU A 635 -6.62 -40.78 6.12
N CYS A 636 -7.26 -40.52 7.26
CA CYS A 636 -6.60 -40.07 8.49
C CYS A 636 -5.55 -41.09 8.98
N GLU A 637 -5.89 -42.37 8.98
CA GLU A 637 -4.95 -43.46 9.35
C GLU A 637 -3.74 -43.51 8.44
N SER A 638 -3.95 -43.25 7.13
CA SER A 638 -2.85 -43.18 6.16
C SER A 638 -1.92 -41.99 6.43
N LEU A 639 -2.45 -40.87 6.86
CA LEU A 639 -1.63 -39.70 7.25
C LEU A 639 -0.76 -40.02 8.48
N PHE A 640 -1.29 -40.74 9.50
CA PHE A 640 -0.47 -41.17 10.64
C PHE A 640 0.67 -42.10 10.20
N ARG A 641 0.37 -43.07 9.32
CA ARG A 641 1.38 -44.00 8.80
C ARG A 641 2.47 -43.28 8.00
N LEU A 642 2.11 -42.29 7.21
CA LEU A 642 3.07 -41.49 6.43
C LEU A 642 4.11 -40.77 7.31
N VAL A 643 3.71 -40.28 8.48
CA VAL A 643 4.62 -39.63 9.42
C VAL A 643 5.25 -40.65 10.40
N GLY A 644 5.01 -41.95 10.23
CA GLY A 644 5.61 -43.02 11.02
C GLY A 644 5.04 -43.19 12.43
N LEU A 645 3.80 -42.76 12.63
CA LEU A 645 3.07 -42.90 13.89
C LEU A 645 2.06 -44.03 13.81
N ALA A 646 1.90 -44.76 14.92
CA ALA A 646 0.76 -45.62 15.15
C ALA A 646 -0.36 -44.77 15.78
N PRO A 647 -1.57 -44.78 15.21
CA PRO A 647 -2.69 -44.08 15.82
C PRO A 647 -3.16 -44.77 17.09
N ASP A 648 -3.65 -44.01 18.04
CA ASP A 648 -4.39 -44.50 19.19
C ASP A 648 -5.79 -45.01 18.76
N HIS A 649 -6.62 -45.44 19.70
CA HIS A 649 -8.00 -45.80 19.40
C HIS A 649 -8.83 -44.57 19.04
N TRP A 650 -9.70 -44.73 18.03
CA TRP A 650 -10.68 -43.76 17.67
C TRP A 650 -11.65 -43.49 18.82
N ARG A 651 -11.91 -42.17 19.06
CA ARG A 651 -12.94 -41.72 20.01
C ARG A 651 -14.07 -41.07 19.21
N ILE A 652 -15.28 -41.21 19.71
CA ILE A 652 -16.42 -40.51 19.14
C ILE A 652 -16.28 -39.06 19.53
N LEU A 653 -16.37 -38.16 18.53
CA LEU A 653 -16.42 -36.73 18.72
C LEU A 653 -17.89 -36.34 18.94
N GLU A 654 -18.22 -35.90 20.15
CA GLU A 654 -19.56 -35.45 20.55
C GLU A 654 -19.52 -33.97 20.85
N ASP A 655 -20.69 -33.33 20.74
CA ASP A 655 -20.92 -31.92 21.15
C ASP A 655 -20.01 -30.86 20.54
N HIS A 656 -19.48 -31.09 19.35
CA HIS A 656 -18.75 -30.01 18.63
C HIS A 656 -19.71 -28.96 18.07
N PRO A 657 -19.48 -27.65 18.26
CA PRO A 657 -20.44 -26.60 17.88
C PRO A 657 -20.71 -26.53 16.36
N LYS A 658 -19.73 -26.87 15.54
CA LYS A 658 -19.77 -26.73 14.06
C LYS A 658 -19.84 -28.06 13.32
N LEU A 659 -19.49 -29.16 13.99
CA LEU A 659 -19.43 -30.48 13.39
C LEU A 659 -20.55 -31.35 13.96
N GLN A 660 -21.00 -32.34 13.17
CA GLN A 660 -21.90 -33.41 13.62
C GLN A 660 -21.07 -34.44 14.42
N GLN A 661 -21.74 -35.53 14.85
CA GLN A 661 -21.02 -36.64 15.42
C GLN A 661 -19.96 -37.16 14.45
N GLY A 662 -18.76 -37.31 14.92
CA GLY A 662 -17.60 -37.69 14.12
C GLY A 662 -16.61 -38.52 14.91
N LEU A 663 -15.37 -38.50 14.48
CA LEU A 663 -14.28 -39.27 15.02
C LEU A 663 -13.11 -38.36 15.39
N ALA A 664 -12.54 -38.58 16.56
CA ALA A 664 -11.27 -37.96 16.95
C ALA A 664 -10.23 -39.06 17.12
N ILE A 665 -9.01 -38.80 16.63
CA ILE A 665 -7.89 -39.72 16.73
C ILE A 665 -6.66 -39.01 17.24
N GLY A 666 -5.88 -39.70 18.02
CA GLY A 666 -4.65 -39.18 18.58
C GLY A 666 -3.49 -40.15 18.48
N ALA A 667 -2.39 -39.73 19.03
CA ALA A 667 -1.22 -40.56 19.26
C ALA A 667 -0.65 -40.25 20.65
N LYS A 668 -0.15 -41.27 21.35
CA LYS A 668 0.43 -41.08 22.68
C LYS A 668 -0.49 -40.37 23.68
N GLY A 669 -1.81 -40.59 23.56
CA GLY A 669 -2.84 -40.04 24.44
C GLY A 669 -3.28 -38.58 24.14
N LYS A 670 -2.71 -37.94 23.12
CA LYS A 670 -3.08 -36.58 22.69
C LYS A 670 -3.98 -36.64 21.45
N ALA A 671 -5.09 -35.89 21.42
CA ALA A 671 -5.93 -35.75 20.24
C ALA A 671 -5.19 -34.88 19.19
N VAL A 672 -5.08 -35.43 17.97
CA VAL A 672 -4.30 -34.83 16.88
C VAL A 672 -5.18 -34.44 15.69
N MET A 673 -6.20 -35.28 15.41
CA MET A 673 -7.10 -35.05 14.28
C MET A 673 -8.55 -35.20 14.72
N GLU A 674 -9.41 -34.36 14.16
CA GLU A 674 -10.86 -34.45 14.27
C GLU A 674 -11.44 -34.56 12.87
N ALA A 675 -12.35 -35.47 12.63
CA ALA A 675 -12.96 -35.74 11.34
C ALA A 675 -14.46 -35.93 11.51
N ALA A 676 -15.27 -35.10 10.86
CA ALA A 676 -16.71 -35.18 10.96
C ALA A 676 -17.43 -34.52 9.79
N PRO A 677 -18.70 -34.86 9.53
CA PRO A 677 -19.57 -34.01 8.69
C PRO A 677 -19.79 -32.67 9.36
N VAL A 678 -19.81 -31.60 8.53
CA VAL A 678 -20.15 -30.25 8.99
C VAL A 678 -21.66 -30.15 9.27
N ARG A 679 -22.02 -29.44 10.34
CA ARG A 679 -23.46 -29.26 10.69
C ARG A 679 -24.20 -28.54 9.57
N THR A 680 -25.40 -29.03 9.24
CA THR A 680 -26.27 -28.49 8.18
C THR A 680 -26.59 -26.99 8.37
N GLY A 681 -26.71 -26.52 9.62
CA GLY A 681 -26.93 -25.11 9.93
C GLY A 681 -25.76 -24.23 9.46
N LEU A 682 -24.54 -24.68 9.63
CA LEU A 682 -23.34 -23.95 9.12
C LEU A 682 -23.25 -24.02 7.60
N LEU A 683 -23.47 -25.20 7.00
CA LEU A 683 -23.46 -25.36 5.53
C LEU A 683 -24.46 -24.41 4.85
N LYS A 684 -25.65 -24.26 5.41
CA LYS A 684 -26.68 -23.33 4.89
C LYS A 684 -26.24 -21.87 4.90
N ARG A 685 -25.43 -21.45 5.87
CA ARG A 685 -24.88 -20.08 5.90
C ARG A 685 -23.96 -19.79 4.73
N PHE A 686 -23.34 -20.80 4.15
CA PHE A 686 -22.48 -20.72 2.97
C PHE A 686 -23.20 -21.18 1.68
N ASP A 687 -24.54 -21.35 1.71
CA ASP A 687 -25.34 -21.87 0.57
C ASP A 687 -24.86 -23.24 0.05
N ILE A 688 -24.35 -24.09 0.93
CA ILE A 688 -23.91 -25.44 0.61
C ILE A 688 -25.07 -26.40 0.94
N LYS A 689 -25.57 -27.12 -0.09
CA LYS A 689 -26.75 -28.01 0.02
C LYS A 689 -26.39 -29.49 0.21
N GLN A 690 -25.16 -29.87 -0.12
CA GLN A 690 -24.69 -31.25 0.00
C GLN A 690 -23.85 -31.45 1.27
N GLU A 691 -23.74 -32.70 1.70
CA GLU A 691 -22.92 -33.08 2.83
C GLU A 691 -21.43 -32.77 2.57
N LEU A 692 -20.74 -32.32 3.59
CA LEU A 692 -19.31 -32.00 3.54
C LEU A 692 -18.64 -32.56 4.79
N PHE A 693 -17.57 -33.33 4.58
CA PHE A 693 -16.69 -33.78 5.65
C PHE A 693 -15.52 -32.81 5.78
N PHE A 694 -15.22 -32.47 7.02
CA PHE A 694 -14.06 -31.66 7.38
C PHE A 694 -13.15 -32.48 8.29
N VAL A 695 -11.85 -32.41 8.02
CA VAL A 695 -10.82 -32.96 8.90
C VAL A 695 -9.91 -31.84 9.32
N ASP A 696 -9.75 -31.63 10.62
CA ASP A 696 -8.77 -30.72 11.20
C ASP A 696 -7.62 -31.50 11.81
N VAL A 697 -6.43 -31.30 11.30
CA VAL A 697 -5.19 -31.89 11.81
C VAL A 697 -4.37 -30.81 12.49
N GLN A 698 -4.12 -30.96 13.78
CA GLN A 698 -3.18 -30.11 14.52
C GLN A 698 -1.75 -30.44 14.07
N TRP A 699 -1.30 -29.75 13.02
CA TRP A 699 -0.05 -30.06 12.33
C TRP A 699 1.18 -29.96 13.25
N ASP A 700 1.24 -28.93 14.10
CA ASP A 700 2.36 -28.78 15.03
C ASP A 700 2.44 -29.93 16.01
N LEU A 701 1.29 -30.36 16.54
CA LEU A 701 1.23 -31.50 17.47
C LEU A 701 1.56 -32.80 16.77
N LEU A 702 1.07 -33.03 15.55
CA LEU A 702 1.43 -34.21 14.75
C LEU A 702 2.94 -34.29 14.53
N MET A 703 3.59 -33.16 14.20
CA MET A 703 5.04 -33.09 13.98
C MET A 703 5.84 -33.28 15.28
N GLU A 704 5.35 -32.74 16.40
CA GLU A 704 5.96 -32.99 17.73
C GLU A 704 5.97 -34.50 18.07
N LEU A 705 4.86 -35.18 17.83
CA LEU A 705 4.72 -36.60 18.13
C LEU A 705 5.47 -37.52 17.16
N ALA A 706 5.56 -37.08 15.88
CA ALA A 706 6.29 -37.84 14.85
C ALA A 706 7.79 -37.97 15.17
N GLY A 707 8.38 -36.91 15.74
CA GLY A 707 9.79 -36.92 16.14
C GLY A 707 10.76 -37.20 14.98
N LYS A 708 11.94 -37.70 15.31
CA LYS A 708 12.90 -38.14 14.29
C LYS A 708 12.55 -39.59 13.92
N ARG A 709 12.14 -39.79 12.69
CA ARG A 709 11.87 -41.15 12.16
C ARG A 709 13.19 -41.90 11.98
N THR A 710 13.31 -43.03 12.64
CA THR A 710 14.34 -44.03 12.34
C THR A 710 13.72 -45.06 11.41
N ILE A 711 14.34 -45.29 10.27
CA ILE A 711 13.94 -46.37 9.37
C ILE A 711 14.54 -47.65 9.95
N GLU A 712 13.68 -48.58 10.33
CA GLU A 712 14.06 -49.88 10.80
C GLU A 712 13.73 -50.93 9.71
N PHE A 713 14.74 -51.57 9.21
CA PHE A 713 14.56 -52.68 8.26
C PHE A 713 14.13 -53.93 9.04
N ARG A 714 13.06 -54.58 8.56
CA ARG A 714 12.66 -55.91 9.05
C ARG A 714 12.51 -56.83 7.86
N GLU A 715 13.07 -58.03 7.97
CA GLU A 715 12.84 -59.06 6.96
C GLU A 715 11.36 -59.41 6.89
N LEU A 716 10.88 -59.73 5.70
CA LEU A 716 9.54 -60.25 5.51
C LEU A 716 9.46 -61.64 6.15
N PRO A 717 8.41 -61.94 6.93
CA PRO A 717 8.24 -63.27 7.54
C PRO A 717 8.15 -64.32 6.44
N ARG A 718 8.84 -65.45 6.63
CA ARG A 718 8.78 -66.57 5.73
C ARG A 718 7.56 -67.42 5.97
N GLN A 719 6.95 -67.29 7.14
CA GLN A 719 5.76 -68.02 7.56
C GLN A 719 4.50 -67.41 6.96
N LEU A 720 3.52 -68.26 6.67
CA LEU A 720 2.21 -67.83 6.18
C LEU A 720 1.30 -67.48 7.35
N PRO A 721 0.57 -66.38 7.25
CA PRO A 721 -0.44 -66.02 8.24
C PRO A 721 -1.61 -67.01 8.20
N VAL A 722 -2.20 -67.24 9.35
CA VAL A 722 -3.40 -68.10 9.50
C VAL A 722 -4.57 -67.25 9.93
N GLN A 723 -5.69 -67.33 9.21
CA GLN A 723 -6.91 -66.62 9.51
C GLN A 723 -7.92 -67.51 10.22
N ARG A 724 -8.66 -67.01 11.20
CA ARG A 724 -9.80 -67.60 11.86
C ARG A 724 -10.94 -66.56 11.95
N ASP A 725 -12.11 -67.04 11.56
CA ASP A 725 -13.32 -66.24 11.58
C ASP A 725 -14.15 -66.61 12.82
N LEU A 726 -14.76 -65.61 13.41
CA LEU A 726 -15.63 -65.67 14.53
C LEU A 726 -16.89 -64.85 14.32
N ALA A 727 -18.05 -65.50 14.42
CA ALA A 727 -19.32 -64.80 14.41
C ALA A 727 -19.83 -64.64 15.84
N MET A 728 -20.23 -63.42 16.18
CA MET A 728 -20.72 -63.09 17.53
C MET A 728 -21.97 -62.21 17.46
N ILE A 729 -22.86 -62.40 18.40
CA ILE A 729 -24.01 -61.52 18.59
C ILE A 729 -23.71 -60.58 19.76
N ILE A 730 -23.87 -59.32 19.56
CA ILE A 730 -23.64 -58.26 20.55
C ILE A 730 -24.82 -57.30 20.59
N ASP A 731 -24.88 -56.43 21.61
CA ASP A 731 -25.79 -55.31 21.67
C ASP A 731 -25.60 -54.38 20.46
N LYS A 732 -26.70 -53.92 19.86
CA LYS A 732 -26.68 -53.04 18.67
C LYS A 732 -25.98 -51.72 18.93
N SER A 733 -26.05 -51.18 20.14
CA SER A 733 -25.44 -49.96 20.55
C SER A 733 -23.91 -50.05 20.72
N LEU A 734 -23.37 -51.30 20.89
CA LEU A 734 -21.95 -51.51 21.11
C LEU A 734 -21.16 -51.25 19.83
N PRO A 735 -20.23 -50.28 19.79
CA PRO A 735 -19.39 -50.04 18.61
C PRO A 735 -18.35 -51.16 18.43
N PHE A 736 -18.01 -51.48 17.17
CA PHE A 736 -16.98 -52.51 16.86
C PHE A 736 -15.62 -52.15 17.51
N GLY A 737 -15.29 -50.84 17.61
CA GLY A 737 -14.05 -50.41 18.27
C GLY A 737 -13.91 -50.93 19.72
N ARG A 738 -15.02 -51.18 20.42
CA ARG A 738 -14.96 -51.79 21.76
C ARG A 738 -14.60 -53.26 21.69
N VAL A 739 -15.10 -53.99 20.67
CA VAL A 739 -14.70 -55.39 20.40
C VAL A 739 -13.22 -55.46 20.06
N GLU A 740 -12.76 -54.63 19.15
CA GLU A 740 -11.36 -54.55 18.77
C GLU A 740 -10.45 -54.22 19.97
N GLN A 741 -10.83 -53.24 20.80
CA GLN A 741 -10.11 -52.88 22.00
C GLN A 741 -9.99 -54.07 22.98
N THR A 742 -11.10 -54.74 23.23
CA THR A 742 -11.12 -55.90 24.12
C THR A 742 -10.16 -56.98 23.64
N VAL A 743 -10.10 -57.26 22.34
CA VAL A 743 -9.18 -58.22 21.75
C VAL A 743 -7.72 -57.78 21.88
N ARG A 744 -7.42 -56.53 21.64
CA ARG A 744 -6.07 -55.96 21.75
C ARG A 744 -5.56 -55.92 23.20
N ASP A 745 -6.45 -55.72 24.16
CA ASP A 745 -6.11 -55.69 25.60
C ASP A 745 -5.63 -57.05 26.11
N ILE A 746 -5.93 -58.16 25.42
CA ILE A 746 -5.39 -59.49 25.72
C ILE A 746 -3.88 -59.55 25.48
N ARG A 747 -3.34 -58.70 24.59
CA ARG A 747 -1.91 -58.58 24.21
C ARG A 747 -1.34 -59.91 23.67
N LEU A 748 -2.03 -60.49 22.70
CA LEU A 748 -1.55 -61.71 22.02
C LEU A 748 -0.45 -61.33 21.00
N ASP A 749 0.80 -61.61 21.26
CA ASP A 749 1.98 -61.25 20.46
C ASP A 749 1.90 -61.75 19.00
N LYS A 750 1.14 -62.81 18.75
CA LYS A 750 1.00 -63.42 17.42
C LYS A 750 -0.25 -62.96 16.65
N LEU A 751 -1.12 -62.16 17.26
CA LEU A 751 -2.26 -61.55 16.59
C LEU A 751 -1.79 -60.34 15.81
N ARG A 752 -1.95 -60.35 14.46
CA ARG A 752 -1.53 -59.25 13.58
C ARG A 752 -2.67 -58.35 13.22
N GLU A 753 -3.85 -58.91 12.93
CA GLU A 753 -4.97 -58.14 12.43
C GLU A 753 -6.30 -58.63 13.00
N VAL A 754 -7.20 -57.68 13.21
CA VAL A 754 -8.60 -57.90 13.58
C VAL A 754 -9.45 -57.16 12.56
N GLN A 755 -10.15 -57.91 11.70
CA GLN A 755 -10.91 -57.34 10.59
C GLN A 755 -12.39 -57.69 10.71
N LEU A 756 -13.25 -56.66 10.75
CA LEU A 756 -14.69 -56.83 10.61
C LEU A 756 -15.00 -56.98 9.13
N PHE A 757 -15.63 -58.10 8.72
CA PHE A 757 -15.93 -58.31 7.31
C PHE A 757 -17.44 -58.45 7.03
N ASP A 758 -18.30 -58.66 8.08
CA ASP A 758 -19.75 -58.65 7.88
C ASP A 758 -20.48 -58.16 9.13
N ILE A 759 -21.61 -57.43 8.90
CA ILE A 759 -22.54 -57.01 9.94
C ILE A 759 -23.94 -57.40 9.49
N PHE A 760 -24.60 -58.25 10.31
CA PHE A 760 -25.97 -58.66 10.04
C PHE A 760 -26.91 -58.14 11.14
N GLU A 761 -27.94 -57.41 10.73
CA GLU A 761 -28.96 -56.86 11.59
C GLU A 761 -30.34 -57.36 11.13
N ASN A 762 -30.94 -58.18 11.93
CA ASN A 762 -32.30 -58.67 11.72
C ASN A 762 -32.93 -59.00 13.08
N GLU A 763 -33.89 -58.22 13.51
CA GLU A 763 -34.56 -58.32 14.82
C GLU A 763 -35.32 -59.64 14.98
N GLU A 764 -35.87 -60.18 13.90
CA GLU A 764 -36.61 -61.45 13.95
C GLU A 764 -35.68 -62.68 14.23
N LYS A 765 -34.43 -62.60 13.72
CA LYS A 765 -33.47 -63.70 13.84
C LYS A 765 -32.52 -63.56 15.00
N LEU A 766 -32.21 -62.36 15.45
CA LEU A 766 -31.21 -62.05 16.46
C LEU A 766 -31.80 -61.58 17.81
N GLY A 767 -33.11 -61.19 17.83
CA GLY A 767 -33.74 -60.52 18.95
C GLY A 767 -33.63 -59.00 18.89
N ARG A 768 -34.52 -58.31 19.57
CA ARG A 768 -34.53 -56.83 19.60
C ARG A 768 -33.24 -56.24 20.19
N GLY A 769 -32.68 -55.24 19.56
CA GLY A 769 -31.53 -54.53 20.06
C GLY A 769 -30.18 -55.28 19.88
N LYS A 770 -30.13 -56.34 19.06
CA LYS A 770 -28.91 -57.10 18.79
C LYS A 770 -28.48 -57.00 17.33
N LYS A 771 -27.16 -57.18 17.13
CA LYS A 771 -26.51 -57.32 15.82
C LYS A 771 -25.52 -58.46 15.85
N SER A 772 -25.29 -59.11 14.70
CA SER A 772 -24.23 -60.11 14.54
C SER A 772 -23.07 -59.49 13.81
N LEU A 773 -21.88 -59.68 14.35
CA LEU A 773 -20.62 -59.30 13.73
C LEU A 773 -19.86 -60.53 13.29
N ALA A 774 -19.29 -60.52 12.09
CA ALA A 774 -18.34 -61.55 11.64
C ALA A 774 -16.96 -60.93 11.57
N VAL A 775 -16.05 -61.41 12.36
CA VAL A 775 -14.70 -60.85 12.56
C VAL A 775 -13.66 -61.90 12.21
N SER A 776 -12.69 -61.52 11.38
CA SER A 776 -11.53 -62.33 11.04
C SER A 776 -10.32 -61.92 11.87
N PHE A 777 -9.62 -62.90 12.42
CA PHE A 777 -8.39 -62.73 13.18
C PHE A 777 -7.24 -63.34 12.40
N THR A 778 -6.21 -62.54 12.10
CA THR A 778 -5.01 -63.00 11.40
C THR A 778 -3.87 -63.17 12.40
N PHE A 779 -3.37 -64.43 12.49
CA PHE A 779 -2.27 -64.78 13.37
C PHE A 779 -1.02 -65.10 12.55
N LEU A 780 0.13 -64.64 13.03
CA LEU A 780 1.43 -64.89 12.42
C LEU A 780 2.52 -64.98 13.49
N ASP A 781 3.27 -66.05 13.47
CA ASP A 781 4.55 -66.20 14.15
C ASP A 781 5.67 -65.95 13.11
N GLU A 782 6.62 -65.11 13.42
CA GLU A 782 7.70 -64.78 12.48
C GLU A 782 8.80 -65.81 12.45
N GLU A 783 8.89 -66.62 13.48
CA GLU A 783 9.93 -67.65 13.66
C GLU A 783 9.50 -69.07 13.20
N LYS A 784 8.23 -69.44 13.43
CA LYS A 784 7.71 -70.77 13.14
C LYS A 784 6.28 -70.76 12.60
N THR A 785 5.91 -71.82 11.90
CA THR A 785 4.52 -72.08 11.52
C THR A 785 3.68 -72.36 12.76
N LEU A 786 2.56 -71.64 12.93
CA LEU A 786 1.62 -71.85 14.03
C LEU A 786 0.89 -73.20 13.85
N THR A 787 0.78 -73.98 14.93
CA THR A 787 -0.03 -75.14 14.98
C THR A 787 -1.50 -74.85 15.29
N ASP A 788 -2.43 -75.64 14.82
CA ASP A 788 -3.86 -75.49 15.11
C ASP A 788 -4.15 -75.42 16.62
N LYS A 789 -3.45 -76.20 17.44
CA LYS A 789 -3.60 -76.11 18.88
C LYS A 789 -3.20 -74.81 19.50
N GLU A 790 -2.16 -74.17 18.99
CA GLU A 790 -1.73 -72.76 19.42
C GLU A 790 -2.74 -71.71 18.99
N ILE A 791 -3.25 -71.84 17.77
CA ILE A 791 -4.27 -70.92 17.22
C ILE A 791 -5.58 -71.08 18.00
N ASP A 792 -6.06 -72.30 18.22
CA ASP A 792 -7.28 -72.54 18.99
C ASP A 792 -7.17 -72.03 20.42
N GLY A 793 -5.99 -72.14 21.02
CA GLY A 793 -5.71 -71.56 22.34
C GLY A 793 -5.85 -70.06 22.39
N MET A 794 -5.37 -69.32 21.36
CA MET A 794 -5.50 -67.92 21.23
C MET A 794 -6.95 -67.50 20.93
N VAL A 795 -7.62 -68.23 20.04
CA VAL A 795 -9.02 -67.91 19.70
C VAL A 795 -9.94 -68.13 20.92
N ASN A 796 -9.69 -69.18 21.75
CA ASN A 796 -10.41 -69.39 22.98
C ASN A 796 -10.20 -68.25 24.01
N GLN A 797 -8.99 -67.65 24.08
CA GLN A 797 -8.76 -66.46 24.91
C GLN A 797 -9.55 -65.25 24.41
N ILE A 798 -9.58 -65.02 23.06
CA ILE A 798 -10.38 -64.00 22.44
C ILE A 798 -11.87 -64.18 22.75
N MET A 799 -12.41 -65.41 22.54
CA MET A 799 -13.81 -65.75 22.83
C MET A 799 -14.17 -65.43 24.28
N SER A 800 -13.35 -65.89 25.21
CA SER A 800 -13.59 -65.72 26.64
C SER A 800 -13.55 -64.25 27.05
N ALA A 801 -12.63 -63.49 26.49
CA ALA A 801 -12.57 -62.03 26.74
C ALA A 801 -13.79 -61.33 26.18
N LEU A 802 -14.22 -61.66 24.96
CA LEU A 802 -15.38 -61.07 24.33
C LEU A 802 -16.69 -61.40 25.07
N GLU A 803 -16.85 -62.65 25.50
CA GLU A 803 -17.99 -63.06 26.33
C GLU A 803 -18.05 -62.32 27.66
N LYS A 804 -16.90 -62.14 28.31
CA LYS A 804 -16.82 -61.48 29.61
C LYS A 804 -16.97 -59.96 29.56
N GLU A 805 -16.25 -59.29 28.66
CA GLU A 805 -16.09 -57.82 28.68
C GLU A 805 -17.15 -57.09 27.83
N VAL A 806 -17.63 -57.74 26.75
CA VAL A 806 -18.63 -57.15 25.84
C VAL A 806 -19.90 -57.95 25.75
N GLN A 807 -20.04 -58.95 26.57
CA GLN A 807 -21.21 -59.88 26.65
C GLN A 807 -21.59 -60.43 25.28
N ALA A 808 -20.59 -60.82 24.51
CA ALA A 808 -20.79 -61.36 23.17
C ALA A 808 -21.31 -62.83 23.31
N GLU A 809 -22.33 -63.15 22.53
CA GLU A 809 -22.82 -64.50 22.36
C GLU A 809 -22.14 -65.07 21.10
N ILE A 810 -21.19 -66.01 21.31
CA ILE A 810 -20.42 -66.57 20.21
C ILE A 810 -21.26 -67.63 19.48
N ARG A 811 -21.35 -67.52 18.18
CA ARG A 811 -21.96 -68.51 17.32
C ARG A 811 -20.90 -69.54 16.95
N LYS A 812 -21.15 -70.74 17.35
CA LYS A 812 -20.32 -71.90 16.99
C LYS A 812 -20.65 -72.46 15.60
#